data_341ce72867992f6d0405fce365e69545
#
_entry.id   341ce72867992f6d0405fce365e69545
#
_cell.length_a   1.000
_cell.length_b   1.000
_cell.length_c   1.000
_cell.angle_alpha   90.00
_cell.angle_beta   90.00
_cell.angle_gamma   90.00
#
_symmetry.space_group_name_H-M   'P 1'
#
loop_
_entity.id
_entity.type
_entity.pdbx_description
1 polymer ?
#
loop_
_entity_poly.entity_id
_entity_poly.type
_entity_poly.pdbx_seq_one_letter_code
_entity_poly.pdbx_strand_id
1 'polypeptide(L)'
;MPKQNTNTRPKQKKKHIISANKPLSARQKKAIAAAIRKAQMQGRRAASAQQTIPYKEMYPDGICKVKDNYFTKTIQFFDINYQLARNEDKNEIFENYCDFLNYFDQSISVQFSFLNQTVDMAEYEKAVHIPEQADNFNDIRIEYMGMLKNQLSRGNNGIIKRKFITFGIEADNLKAAKQKLERIETDILGNFKALGVQARPLNGLERLELLHCTFNEGEKDKFGFHWDLVHKTGLSSKDFIAPTSFDFRDSRTFGMGGRIGTVSFLQILAPELTDRMLADFLDLDMGIGVNIHIKSIDQSEAIKTVKRKITDLDKMKIEEQKKAVRSGYDMDIIPSDLATFGGEAKNLLEQLQSRNERMFLATVLVMNTADNKQKLDNMFFAAQGIAQKYNCALKRLDFQQEQALMSSVPIGLNQIEIQRGLTTSSTAIFVPFTTQELFQAGDEALYYGLNALSNNMILVDRKKLKNPNGLILGTPGSGKSFSAKREIANAFLVTQDDIIICDPEAEYAPLVSRLNGQIIRISPNSHDYINPMDINLNYSEDENPVQLKSDFILSLCELIVGGKNGLEPIEKSVIDRAVINIYRPYLANPEPSKMPILEDLYNELKAMPEPEAQRIASALDLYVNGSLNVFNHRTNVNVNNRIVCYDIKELGKQLKKLGMLIVQDQVWNRVTINRAEHKATRYYVDEFHLLLKEEQTAAYSVEIWKRFRKWGGIPTGITQNVKDLLSSREIENIFENSDFIYMLNQAGGDRQILAKQLNISPHQLSYVTQSGEGEGLLFYGNVIIPFVDRFPKDLKLYSYMTTKPEEIQKDE
;
A
#
# COMPACT_ATOMS: atom_id res chain seq x y z
N MET A 1 -1.86 -48.09 -55.66
CA MET A 1 -1.16 -48.12 -54.38
C MET A 1 -0.12 -47.01 -54.37
N PRO A 2 -0.28 -46.01 -53.59
CA PRO A 2 0.86 -45.22 -53.14
C PRO A 2 0.92 -45.12 -51.59
N LYS A 3 2.16 -44.98 -51.09
CA LYS A 3 2.61 -45.07 -49.71
C LYS A 3 2.15 -43.89 -48.90
N GLN A 4 1.73 -44.19 -47.66
CA GLN A 4 1.43 -43.22 -46.62
C GLN A 4 2.70 -42.50 -46.15
N ASN A 5 2.68 -41.17 -46.18
CA ASN A 5 3.68 -40.31 -45.56
C ASN A 5 3.25 -40.01 -44.14
N THR A 6 4.00 -40.49 -43.17
CA THR A 6 3.85 -40.16 -41.76
C THR A 6 4.42 -38.76 -41.46
N ASN A 7 3.55 -37.84 -41.14
CA ASN A 7 3.88 -36.49 -40.63
C ASN A 7 4.46 -36.60 -39.23
N THR A 8 5.75 -36.42 -39.07
CA THR A 8 6.41 -36.20 -37.80
C THR A 8 6.33 -34.74 -37.43
N ARG A 9 5.50 -34.41 -36.41
CA ARG A 9 5.48 -33.08 -35.75
C ARG A 9 6.85 -32.79 -35.14
N PRO A 10 7.39 -31.56 -35.28
CA PRO A 10 8.64 -31.18 -34.60
C PRO A 10 8.42 -31.10 -33.12
N LYS A 11 9.25 -31.81 -32.36
CA LYS A 11 9.29 -31.70 -30.89
C LYS A 11 9.68 -30.26 -30.50
N GLN A 12 8.77 -29.53 -29.86
CA GLN A 12 9.08 -28.25 -29.19
C GLN A 12 10.16 -28.52 -28.13
N LYS A 13 11.33 -27.93 -28.34
CA LYS A 13 12.37 -27.85 -27.29
C LYS A 13 11.86 -26.99 -26.17
N LYS A 14 11.58 -27.58 -25.00
CA LYS A 14 11.32 -26.83 -23.75
C LYS A 14 12.51 -25.92 -23.48
N LYS A 15 12.31 -24.60 -23.57
CA LYS A 15 13.27 -23.61 -23.07
C LYS A 15 13.35 -23.75 -21.56
N HIS A 16 14.49 -24.19 -21.05
CA HIS A 16 14.76 -24.16 -19.62
C HIS A 16 14.98 -22.71 -19.17
N ILE A 17 14.00 -22.13 -18.48
CA ILE A 17 14.12 -20.86 -17.77
C ILE A 17 15.02 -21.11 -16.56
N ILE A 18 16.16 -20.45 -16.49
CA ILE A 18 17.10 -20.53 -15.38
C ILE A 18 16.58 -19.61 -14.29
N SER A 19 16.07 -20.16 -13.19
CA SER A 19 15.64 -19.39 -12.02
C SER A 19 16.85 -18.73 -11.36
N ALA A 20 16.79 -17.42 -11.14
CA ALA A 20 17.88 -16.61 -10.57
C ALA A 20 18.36 -17.06 -9.17
N ASN A 21 17.58 -17.88 -8.46
CA ASN A 21 17.86 -18.29 -7.08
C ASN A 21 18.33 -19.74 -6.90
N LYS A 22 18.57 -20.50 -7.98
CA LYS A 22 19.11 -21.87 -7.87
C LYS A 22 20.51 -21.96 -8.44
N PRO A 23 21.48 -22.59 -7.72
CA PRO A 23 22.83 -22.78 -8.25
C PRO A 23 22.79 -23.60 -9.54
N LEU A 24 23.51 -23.13 -10.55
CA LEU A 24 23.58 -23.78 -11.86
C LEU A 24 24.12 -25.20 -11.74
N SER A 25 23.48 -26.16 -12.39
CA SER A 25 23.98 -27.54 -12.49
C SER A 25 25.29 -27.59 -13.26
N ALA A 26 26.15 -28.58 -12.98
CA ALA A 26 27.42 -28.80 -13.69
C ALA A 26 27.25 -28.88 -15.19
N ARG A 27 26.13 -29.46 -15.69
CA ARG A 27 25.79 -29.58 -17.10
C ARG A 27 25.45 -28.23 -17.73
N GLN A 28 24.74 -27.37 -17.01
CA GLN A 28 24.42 -25.99 -17.46
C GLN A 28 25.67 -25.10 -17.48
N LYS A 29 26.53 -25.20 -16.46
CA LYS A 29 27.84 -24.50 -16.42
C LYS A 29 28.72 -24.91 -17.61
N LYS A 30 28.79 -26.20 -17.93
CA LYS A 30 29.58 -26.70 -19.09
C LYS A 30 28.99 -26.27 -20.44
N ALA A 31 27.66 -26.25 -20.60
CA ALA A 31 27.00 -25.79 -21.81
C ALA A 31 27.21 -24.27 -22.05
N ILE A 32 27.11 -23.48 -21.00
CA ILE A 32 27.36 -22.01 -21.04
C ILE A 32 28.83 -21.74 -21.38
N ALA A 33 29.79 -22.40 -20.73
CA ALA A 33 31.22 -22.27 -21.04
C ALA A 33 31.55 -22.67 -22.48
N ALA A 34 30.92 -23.70 -23.01
CA ALA A 34 31.10 -24.10 -24.41
C ALA A 34 30.51 -23.09 -25.41
N ALA A 35 29.34 -22.48 -25.09
CA ALA A 35 28.73 -21.41 -25.90
C ALA A 35 29.60 -20.15 -25.93
N ILE A 36 30.19 -19.81 -24.81
CA ILE A 36 31.10 -18.64 -24.66
C ILE A 36 32.39 -18.86 -25.49
N ARG A 37 33.03 -20.05 -25.35
CA ARG A 37 34.22 -20.38 -26.13
C ARG A 37 33.94 -20.33 -27.64
N LYS A 38 32.76 -20.80 -28.07
CA LYS A 38 32.33 -20.74 -29.49
C LYS A 38 32.14 -19.29 -29.97
N ALA A 39 31.57 -18.42 -29.15
CA ALA A 39 31.43 -17.00 -29.45
C ALA A 39 32.79 -16.28 -29.52
N GLN A 40 33.72 -16.57 -28.59
CA GLN A 40 35.07 -16.04 -28.58
C GLN A 40 35.92 -16.47 -29.80
N MET A 41 35.73 -17.70 -30.29
CA MET A 41 36.42 -18.20 -31.52
C MET A 41 35.91 -17.57 -32.81
N GLN A 42 34.73 -16.96 -32.85
CA GLN A 42 34.16 -16.38 -34.08
C GLN A 42 34.67 -14.96 -34.42
N GLY A 43 35.69 -14.47 -33.71
CA GLY A 43 36.57 -13.38 -34.16
C GLY A 43 35.95 -12.02 -34.51
N ARG A 44 34.72 -11.75 -34.17
CA ARG A 44 34.11 -10.40 -34.27
C ARG A 44 34.34 -9.63 -33.00
N ARG A 45 35.37 -8.81 -32.96
CA ARG A 45 35.42 -7.61 -32.09
C ARG A 45 34.38 -6.61 -32.61
N ALA A 46 33.13 -6.83 -32.35
CA ALA A 46 32.16 -5.75 -32.34
C ALA A 46 32.51 -4.85 -31.16
N ALA A 47 32.50 -3.55 -31.33
CA ALA A 47 32.43 -2.63 -30.19
C ALA A 47 31.18 -3.02 -29.42
N SER A 48 31.36 -3.72 -28.29
CA SER A 48 30.25 -4.40 -27.64
C SER A 48 29.46 -3.36 -26.85
N ALA A 49 28.13 -3.49 -26.81
CA ALA A 49 27.26 -2.64 -26.01
C ALA A 49 27.73 -2.55 -24.54
N GLN A 50 28.39 -3.58 -24.03
CA GLN A 50 28.97 -3.63 -22.68
C GLN A 50 30.03 -2.55 -22.46
N GLN A 51 30.81 -2.18 -23.48
CA GLN A 51 31.85 -1.16 -23.37
C GLN A 51 31.28 0.25 -23.23
N THR A 52 30.08 0.48 -23.72
CA THR A 52 29.37 1.76 -23.60
C THR A 52 28.84 2.00 -22.18
N ILE A 53 28.53 0.94 -21.43
CA ILE A 53 28.02 1.04 -20.05
C ILE A 53 29.16 1.49 -19.11
N PRO A 54 29.04 2.65 -18.43
CA PRO A 54 30.17 3.34 -17.80
C PRO A 54 30.42 2.91 -16.35
N TYR A 55 30.53 1.61 -16.06
CA TYR A 55 31.07 1.13 -14.78
C TYR A 55 32.10 0.02 -15.03
N LYS A 56 32.99 -0.20 -14.07
CA LYS A 56 34.06 -1.21 -14.19
C LYS A 56 33.62 -2.56 -13.60
N GLU A 57 33.15 -2.54 -12.36
CA GLU A 57 32.81 -3.75 -11.61
C GLU A 57 31.58 -3.53 -10.72
N MET A 58 30.76 -4.59 -10.56
CA MET A 58 29.68 -4.66 -9.60
C MET A 58 30.01 -5.74 -8.56
N TYR A 59 29.87 -5.43 -7.26
CA TYR A 59 30.16 -6.36 -6.18
C TYR A 59 28.87 -6.90 -5.56
N PRO A 60 28.92 -8.11 -4.91
CA PRO A 60 27.73 -8.74 -4.33
C PRO A 60 27.01 -7.90 -3.28
N ASP A 61 27.74 -7.08 -2.53
CA ASP A 61 27.24 -6.18 -1.48
C ASP A 61 26.61 -4.89 -2.01
N GLY A 62 26.43 -4.79 -3.32
CA GLY A 62 25.80 -3.64 -3.97
C GLY A 62 26.75 -2.47 -4.23
N ILE A 63 28.04 -2.56 -3.91
CA ILE A 63 29.00 -1.55 -4.31
C ILE A 63 29.28 -1.66 -5.81
N CYS A 64 29.25 -0.55 -6.52
CA CYS A 64 29.62 -0.44 -7.92
C CYS A 64 30.87 0.43 -8.07
N LYS A 65 31.93 -0.14 -8.65
CA LYS A 65 33.11 0.62 -9.05
C LYS A 65 32.86 1.24 -10.42
N VAL A 66 32.59 2.53 -10.44
CA VAL A 66 32.28 3.28 -11.68
C VAL A 66 33.56 3.70 -12.38
N LYS A 67 34.50 4.31 -11.64
CA LYS A 67 35.85 4.68 -12.09
C LYS A 67 36.90 4.08 -11.16
N ASP A 68 38.19 4.25 -11.45
CA ASP A 68 39.26 3.65 -10.63
C ASP A 68 39.19 4.04 -9.17
N ASN A 69 38.82 5.29 -8.89
CA ASN A 69 38.74 5.88 -7.57
C ASN A 69 37.31 6.30 -7.19
N TYR A 70 36.28 5.94 -7.96
CA TYR A 70 34.88 6.35 -7.69
C TYR A 70 33.96 5.16 -7.53
N PHE A 71 33.31 5.06 -6.35
CA PHE A 71 32.45 3.94 -5.94
C PHE A 71 31.09 4.45 -5.52
N THR A 72 30.04 3.68 -5.86
CA THR A 72 28.65 4.05 -5.59
C THR A 72 27.85 2.91 -4.96
N LYS A 73 26.82 3.27 -4.17
CA LYS A 73 25.75 2.38 -3.71
C LYS A 73 24.39 2.97 -4.05
N THR A 74 23.37 2.11 -4.06
CA THR A 74 21.98 2.51 -4.39
C THR A 74 21.02 2.01 -3.32
N ILE A 75 20.12 2.89 -2.89
CA ILE A 75 19.00 2.60 -1.97
C ILE A 75 17.72 2.79 -2.75
N GLN A 76 16.79 1.85 -2.65
CA GLN A 76 15.41 2.00 -3.07
C GLN A 76 14.61 2.61 -1.93
N PHE A 77 13.79 3.63 -2.21
CA PHE A 77 12.88 4.22 -1.25
C PHE A 77 11.46 4.25 -1.79
N PHE A 78 10.49 4.35 -0.89
CA PHE A 78 9.07 4.26 -1.20
C PHE A 78 8.37 5.59 -0.93
N ASP A 79 7.12 5.69 -1.39
CA ASP A 79 6.33 6.89 -1.20
C ASP A 79 5.78 7.03 0.21
N ILE A 80 5.59 8.30 0.59
CA ILE A 80 4.71 8.72 1.69
C ILE A 80 3.60 9.58 1.11
N ASN A 81 2.53 9.77 1.87
CA ASN A 81 1.35 10.50 1.41
C ASN A 81 1.54 12.02 1.46
N TYR A 82 2.52 12.53 0.71
CA TYR A 82 2.87 13.95 0.70
C TYR A 82 1.77 14.82 0.05
N GLN A 83 1.26 14.42 -1.12
CA GLN A 83 0.32 15.26 -1.87
C GLN A 83 -1.01 15.50 -1.16
N LEU A 84 -1.47 14.53 -0.39
CA LEU A 84 -2.72 14.58 0.35
C LEU A 84 -2.53 14.98 1.82
N ALA A 85 -1.30 15.24 2.27
CA ALA A 85 -1.01 15.68 3.63
C ALA A 85 -1.56 17.09 3.91
N ARG A 86 -1.71 17.43 5.18
CA ARG A 86 -2.04 18.82 5.59
C ARG A 86 -0.87 19.76 5.29
N ASN A 87 -1.15 21.03 5.20
CA ASN A 87 -0.12 22.03 4.93
C ASN A 87 0.98 22.05 6.02
N GLU A 88 0.60 21.86 7.27
CA GLU A 88 1.54 21.75 8.40
C GLU A 88 2.45 20.53 8.24
N ASP A 89 1.87 19.36 7.97
CA ASP A 89 2.62 18.11 7.75
C ASP A 89 3.51 18.20 6.50
N LYS A 90 3.04 18.86 5.42
CA LYS A 90 3.85 19.14 4.23
C LYS A 90 5.05 20.00 4.53
N ASN A 91 4.87 21.05 5.33
CA ASN A 91 5.96 21.93 5.74
C ASN A 91 6.99 21.18 6.59
N GLU A 92 6.54 20.35 7.53
CA GLU A 92 7.42 19.51 8.33
C GLU A 92 8.22 18.51 7.47
N ILE A 93 7.55 17.83 6.55
CA ILE A 93 8.21 16.92 5.61
C ILE A 93 9.21 17.68 4.74
N PHE A 94 8.86 18.87 4.27
CA PHE A 94 9.73 19.70 3.44
C PHE A 94 10.97 20.18 4.22
N GLU A 95 10.81 20.64 5.44
CA GLU A 95 11.93 21.05 6.31
C GLU A 95 12.86 19.86 6.61
N ASN A 96 12.30 18.71 7.00
CA ASN A 96 13.08 17.49 7.23
C ASN A 96 13.79 17.01 5.94
N TYR A 97 13.20 17.23 4.77
CA TYR A 97 13.83 16.92 3.49
C TYR A 97 14.96 17.92 3.16
N CYS A 98 14.82 19.19 3.51
CA CYS A 98 15.91 20.17 3.43
C CYS A 98 17.09 19.75 4.31
N ASP A 99 16.84 19.32 5.53
CA ASP A 99 17.87 18.82 6.44
C ASP A 99 18.55 17.55 5.90
N PHE A 100 17.76 16.65 5.30
CA PHE A 100 18.32 15.49 4.61
C PHE A 100 19.24 15.88 3.45
N LEU A 101 18.89 16.85 2.62
CA LEU A 101 19.76 17.35 1.55
C LEU A 101 21.02 17.99 2.11
N ASN A 102 20.93 18.70 3.22
CA ASN A 102 22.06 19.32 3.91
C ASN A 102 23.05 18.30 4.52
N TYR A 103 22.66 17.02 4.66
CA TYR A 103 23.58 15.96 5.03
C TYR A 103 24.70 15.76 3.99
N PHE A 104 24.40 15.94 2.70
CA PHE A 104 25.35 15.69 1.62
C PHE A 104 26.36 16.84 1.48
N ASP A 105 27.61 16.55 1.79
CA ASP A 105 28.74 17.48 1.58
C ASP A 105 29.34 17.35 0.17
N GLN A 106 30.37 18.15 -0.13
CA GLN A 106 31.05 18.14 -1.43
C GLN A 106 31.72 16.81 -1.80
N SER A 107 32.00 15.93 -0.83
CA SER A 107 32.64 14.63 -1.06
C SER A 107 31.66 13.57 -1.55
N ILE A 108 30.33 13.79 -1.40
CA ILE A 108 29.27 12.87 -1.77
C ILE A 108 28.54 13.39 -3.00
N SER A 109 28.55 12.62 -4.08
CA SER A 109 27.71 12.88 -5.24
C SER A 109 26.42 12.08 -5.13
N VAL A 110 25.26 12.68 -5.43
CA VAL A 110 23.96 12.05 -5.30
C VAL A 110 23.21 12.10 -6.62
N GLN A 111 22.53 11.01 -6.95
CA GLN A 111 21.58 10.89 -8.04
C GLN A 111 20.26 10.35 -7.51
N PHE A 112 19.18 11.11 -7.62
CA PHE A 112 17.82 10.60 -7.50
C PHE A 112 17.35 10.11 -8.86
N SER A 113 16.86 8.89 -8.92
CA SER A 113 16.33 8.28 -10.13
C SER A 113 14.89 7.85 -9.92
N PHE A 114 14.01 8.38 -10.73
CA PHE A 114 12.57 8.07 -10.76
C PHE A 114 12.28 7.38 -12.08
N LEU A 115 11.86 6.14 -12.02
CA LEU A 115 11.66 5.30 -13.20
C LEU A 115 10.21 4.82 -13.23
N ASN A 116 9.45 5.31 -14.20
CA ASN A 116 8.16 4.73 -14.54
C ASN A 116 8.43 3.55 -15.48
N GLN A 117 8.28 2.33 -14.97
CA GLN A 117 8.49 1.12 -15.74
C GLN A 117 7.15 0.41 -15.92
N THR A 118 6.88 -0.01 -17.14
CA THR A 118 5.78 -0.96 -17.40
C THR A 118 6.09 -2.24 -16.65
N VAL A 119 5.16 -2.65 -15.81
CA VAL A 119 5.25 -3.95 -15.15
C VAL A 119 4.98 -5.04 -16.19
N ASP A 120 5.67 -6.14 -16.04
CA ASP A 120 5.32 -7.33 -16.78
C ASP A 120 3.89 -7.75 -16.42
N MET A 121 2.97 -7.69 -17.38
CA MET A 121 1.57 -8.11 -17.18
C MET A 121 1.49 -9.52 -16.62
N ALA A 122 2.48 -10.38 -16.89
CA ALA A 122 2.54 -11.72 -16.35
C ALA A 122 2.76 -11.76 -14.81
N GLU A 123 3.47 -10.80 -14.21
CA GLU A 123 3.59 -10.69 -12.76
C GLU A 123 2.26 -10.23 -12.12
N TYR A 124 1.57 -9.29 -12.76
CA TYR A 124 0.23 -8.88 -12.31
C TYR A 124 -0.81 -9.97 -12.50
N GLU A 125 -0.79 -10.65 -13.63
CA GLU A 125 -1.66 -11.81 -13.86
C GLU A 125 -1.46 -12.90 -12.83
N LYS A 126 -0.23 -13.15 -12.38
CA LYS A 126 0.04 -14.07 -11.26
C LYS A 126 -0.53 -13.56 -9.94
N ALA A 127 -0.43 -12.25 -9.67
CA ALA A 127 -0.94 -11.67 -8.42
C ALA A 127 -2.48 -11.68 -8.32
N VAL A 128 -3.18 -11.65 -9.47
CA VAL A 128 -4.66 -11.75 -9.54
C VAL A 128 -5.15 -13.14 -9.90
N HIS A 129 -4.22 -14.10 -10.11
CA HIS A 129 -4.59 -15.46 -10.45
C HIS A 129 -5.12 -16.22 -9.24
N ILE A 130 -6.39 -16.64 -9.32
CA ILE A 130 -7.01 -17.50 -8.32
C ILE A 130 -7.03 -18.92 -8.91
N PRO A 131 -6.29 -19.87 -8.34
CA PRO A 131 -6.24 -21.22 -8.88
C PRO A 131 -7.59 -21.93 -8.78
N GLU A 132 -7.91 -22.72 -9.76
CA GLU A 132 -9.08 -23.61 -9.73
C GLU A 132 -8.95 -24.59 -8.56
N GLN A 133 -10.06 -24.86 -7.87
CA GLN A 133 -10.12 -25.77 -6.75
C GLN A 133 -11.12 -26.90 -7.05
N ALA A 134 -11.00 -28.01 -6.33
CA ALA A 134 -11.91 -29.15 -6.47
C ALA A 134 -13.25 -28.90 -5.75
N ASP A 135 -13.90 -27.77 -6.07
CA ASP A 135 -15.20 -27.35 -5.55
C ASP A 135 -16.11 -26.84 -6.67
N ASN A 136 -17.32 -26.43 -6.34
CA ASN A 136 -18.34 -25.98 -7.30
C ASN A 136 -18.32 -24.46 -7.57
N PHE A 137 -17.20 -23.76 -7.29
CA PHE A 137 -17.11 -22.30 -7.38
C PHE A 137 -16.14 -21.80 -8.43
N ASN A 138 -15.64 -22.66 -9.32
CA ASN A 138 -14.68 -22.28 -10.36
C ASN A 138 -15.29 -21.34 -11.40
N ASP A 139 -16.60 -21.41 -11.64
CA ASP A 139 -17.32 -20.46 -12.47
C ASP A 139 -17.21 -19.03 -11.92
N ILE A 140 -17.39 -18.85 -10.61
CA ILE A 140 -17.24 -17.55 -9.93
C ILE A 140 -15.78 -17.10 -9.95
N ARG A 141 -14.82 -18.03 -9.72
CA ARG A 141 -13.38 -17.69 -9.79
C ARG A 141 -12.98 -17.17 -11.16
N ILE A 142 -13.45 -17.82 -12.23
CA ILE A 142 -13.18 -17.43 -13.62
C ILE A 142 -13.80 -16.06 -13.91
N GLU A 143 -15.06 -15.84 -13.52
CA GLU A 143 -15.74 -14.56 -13.68
C GLU A 143 -15.01 -13.43 -12.92
N TYR A 144 -14.65 -13.67 -11.68
CA TYR A 144 -13.96 -12.71 -10.83
C TYR A 144 -12.53 -12.40 -11.34
N MET A 145 -11.76 -13.42 -11.77
CA MET A 145 -10.47 -13.21 -12.42
C MET A 145 -10.60 -12.41 -13.72
N GLY A 146 -11.63 -12.68 -14.51
CA GLY A 146 -11.93 -11.90 -15.73
C GLY A 146 -12.17 -10.42 -15.40
N MET A 147 -12.91 -10.14 -14.35
CA MET A 147 -13.13 -8.80 -13.84
C MET A 147 -11.81 -8.14 -13.41
N LEU A 148 -10.99 -8.82 -12.60
CA LEU A 148 -9.71 -8.28 -12.16
C LEU A 148 -8.77 -7.99 -13.33
N LYS A 149 -8.70 -8.88 -14.34
CA LYS A 149 -7.92 -8.64 -15.57
C LYS A 149 -8.43 -7.43 -16.36
N ASN A 150 -9.76 -7.26 -16.45
CA ASN A 150 -10.37 -6.10 -17.10
C ASN A 150 -10.09 -4.79 -16.33
N GLN A 151 -10.14 -4.82 -15.00
CA GLN A 151 -9.76 -3.65 -14.19
C GLN A 151 -8.27 -3.31 -14.35
N LEU A 152 -7.42 -4.32 -14.38
CA LEU A 152 -6.00 -4.16 -14.64
C LEU A 152 -5.72 -3.49 -16.00
N SER A 153 -6.45 -3.91 -17.04
CA SER A 153 -6.30 -3.34 -18.40
C SER A 153 -6.84 -1.91 -18.54
N ARG A 154 -7.77 -1.49 -17.66
CA ARG A 154 -8.33 -0.14 -17.60
C ARG A 154 -7.49 0.81 -16.76
N GLY A 155 -6.65 0.29 -15.86
CA GLY A 155 -5.71 1.08 -15.07
C GLY A 155 -4.62 1.71 -15.93
N ASN A 156 -3.70 2.45 -15.32
CA ASN A 156 -2.56 3.11 -15.98
C ASN A 156 -1.54 2.08 -16.52
N ASN A 157 -2.01 1.11 -17.30
CA ASN A 157 -1.22 0.12 -18.06
C ASN A 157 -0.12 -0.59 -17.25
N GLY A 158 -0.30 -0.77 -15.94
CA GLY A 158 0.67 -1.45 -15.10
C GLY A 158 1.99 -0.70 -14.95
N ILE A 159 1.99 0.63 -14.94
CA ILE A 159 3.18 1.43 -14.68
C ILE A 159 3.46 1.47 -13.18
N ILE A 160 4.61 0.95 -12.77
CA ILE A 160 5.13 1.10 -11.41
C ILE A 160 6.15 2.23 -11.37
N LYS A 161 5.97 3.12 -10.41
CA LYS A 161 6.92 4.19 -10.09
C LYS A 161 7.99 3.64 -9.14
N ARG A 162 9.21 3.46 -9.63
CA ARG A 162 10.35 3.04 -8.81
C ARG A 162 11.24 4.23 -8.51
N LYS A 163 11.68 4.35 -7.26
CA LYS A 163 12.46 5.49 -6.75
C LYS A 163 13.75 5.02 -6.12
N PHE A 164 14.85 5.61 -6.54
CA PHE A 164 16.18 5.23 -6.09
C PHE A 164 17.00 6.47 -5.77
N ILE A 165 17.84 6.35 -4.75
CA ILE A 165 18.94 7.27 -4.48
C ILE A 165 20.24 6.50 -4.66
N THR A 166 21.09 6.98 -5.57
CA THR A 166 22.45 6.47 -5.77
C THR A 166 23.43 7.52 -5.28
N PHE A 167 24.26 7.14 -4.34
CA PHE A 167 25.28 8.02 -3.77
C PHE A 167 26.66 7.44 -4.05
N GLY A 168 27.63 8.34 -4.25
CA GLY A 168 28.98 7.96 -4.64
C GLY A 168 30.06 8.83 -3.99
N ILE A 169 31.21 8.23 -3.77
CA ILE A 169 32.39 8.84 -3.15
C ILE A 169 33.67 8.49 -3.89
N GLU A 170 34.67 9.32 -3.75
CA GLU A 170 36.03 9.00 -4.16
C GLU A 170 36.79 8.27 -3.04
N ALA A 171 37.51 7.21 -3.39
CA ALA A 171 38.35 6.44 -2.49
C ALA A 171 39.47 5.73 -3.25
N ASP A 172 40.60 5.52 -2.58
CA ASP A 172 41.78 4.92 -3.21
C ASP A 172 41.64 3.43 -3.51
N ASN A 173 40.81 2.74 -2.73
CA ASN A 173 40.56 1.29 -2.87
C ASN A 173 39.18 0.87 -2.36
N LEU A 174 38.78 -0.33 -2.73
CA LEU A 174 37.47 -0.89 -2.36
C LEU A 174 37.25 -0.97 -0.84
N LYS A 175 38.29 -1.30 -0.05
CA LYS A 175 38.16 -1.44 1.41
C LYS A 175 37.81 -0.11 2.07
N ALA A 176 38.51 0.97 1.66
CA ALA A 176 38.24 2.32 2.15
C ALA A 176 36.87 2.83 1.67
N ALA A 177 36.51 2.53 0.40
CA ALA A 177 35.20 2.85 -0.14
C ALA A 177 34.07 2.18 0.63
N LYS A 178 34.20 0.89 0.93
CA LYS A 178 33.18 0.10 1.64
C LYS A 178 32.84 0.68 3.00
N GLN A 179 33.83 0.97 3.82
CA GLN A 179 33.63 1.53 5.16
C GLN A 179 32.90 2.87 5.13
N LYS A 180 33.29 3.76 4.19
CA LYS A 180 32.63 5.06 4.03
C LYS A 180 31.20 4.93 3.49
N LEU A 181 30.98 4.08 2.47
CA LEU A 181 29.67 3.89 1.86
C LEU A 181 28.65 3.23 2.81
N GLU A 182 29.08 2.27 3.65
CA GLU A 182 28.22 1.63 4.66
C GLU A 182 27.78 2.64 5.73
N ARG A 183 28.68 3.55 6.13
CA ARG A 183 28.32 4.64 7.05
C ARG A 183 27.28 5.58 6.42
N ILE A 184 27.53 6.07 5.21
CA ILE A 184 26.63 6.97 4.48
C ILE A 184 25.28 6.28 4.25
N GLU A 185 25.28 4.99 3.91
CA GLU A 185 24.06 4.19 3.78
C GLU A 185 23.21 4.20 5.06
N THR A 186 23.86 3.96 6.21
CA THR A 186 23.19 3.97 7.52
C THR A 186 22.58 5.36 7.82
N ASP A 187 23.33 6.41 7.54
CA ASP A 187 22.89 7.79 7.76
C ASP A 187 21.69 8.14 6.85
N ILE A 188 21.74 7.75 5.57
CA ILE A 188 20.64 7.96 4.61
C ILE A 188 19.38 7.20 5.06
N LEU A 189 19.53 5.94 5.48
CA LEU A 189 18.38 5.14 5.98
C LEU A 189 17.80 5.76 7.25
N GLY A 190 18.64 6.30 8.14
CA GLY A 190 18.21 7.04 9.33
C GLY A 190 17.40 8.29 8.99
N ASN A 191 17.84 9.07 8.01
CA ASN A 191 17.14 10.26 7.53
C ASN A 191 15.79 9.89 6.87
N PHE A 192 15.75 8.85 6.03
CA PHE A 192 14.47 8.37 5.47
C PHE A 192 13.50 7.90 6.55
N LYS A 193 14.02 7.21 7.58
CA LYS A 193 13.19 6.80 8.73
C LYS A 193 12.61 8.00 9.48
N ALA A 194 13.40 9.06 9.67
CA ALA A 194 12.92 10.31 10.29
C ALA A 194 11.82 10.99 9.46
N LEU A 195 11.90 10.91 8.14
CA LEU A 195 10.86 11.36 7.20
C LEU A 195 9.63 10.43 7.15
N GLY A 196 9.63 9.30 7.86
CA GLY A 196 8.57 8.29 7.75
C GLY A 196 8.62 7.46 6.46
N VAL A 197 9.69 7.57 5.69
CA VAL A 197 9.89 6.89 4.41
C VAL A 197 10.50 5.52 4.62
N GLN A 198 9.89 4.48 4.05
CA GLN A 198 10.51 3.17 3.98
C GLN A 198 11.62 3.17 2.91
N ALA A 199 12.80 2.64 3.25
CA ALA A 199 13.91 2.54 2.33
C ALA A 199 14.72 1.27 2.61
N ARG A 200 15.34 0.71 1.54
CA ARG A 200 16.20 -0.46 1.65
C ARG A 200 17.39 -0.37 0.70
N PRO A 201 18.58 -0.79 1.12
CA PRO A 201 19.73 -0.86 0.24
C PRO A 201 19.54 -1.98 -0.80
N LEU A 202 20.04 -1.77 -2.01
CA LEU A 202 20.10 -2.79 -3.05
C LEU A 202 21.42 -3.55 -2.98
N ASN A 203 21.36 -4.89 -3.02
CA ASN A 203 22.53 -5.72 -3.23
C ASN A 203 22.96 -5.71 -4.71
N GLY A 204 24.10 -6.36 -5.02
CA GLY A 204 24.65 -6.35 -6.37
C GLY A 204 23.75 -7.02 -7.41
N LEU A 205 23.01 -8.07 -7.04
CA LEU A 205 22.05 -8.75 -7.93
C LEU A 205 20.89 -7.84 -8.26
N GLU A 206 20.31 -7.20 -7.25
CA GLU A 206 19.19 -6.27 -7.40
C GLU A 206 19.56 -5.03 -8.22
N ARG A 207 20.79 -4.52 -8.05
CA ARG A 207 21.32 -3.44 -8.89
C ARG A 207 21.50 -3.85 -10.34
N LEU A 208 21.98 -5.09 -10.60
CA LEU A 208 22.11 -5.61 -11.96
C LEU A 208 20.73 -5.84 -12.60
N GLU A 209 19.75 -6.33 -11.83
CA GLU A 209 18.36 -6.45 -12.29
C GLU A 209 17.77 -5.07 -12.64
N LEU A 210 17.99 -4.05 -11.81
CA LEU A 210 17.58 -2.67 -12.08
C LEU A 210 18.17 -2.14 -13.38
N LEU A 211 19.49 -2.35 -13.58
CA LEU A 211 20.19 -1.95 -14.81
C LEU A 211 19.68 -2.72 -16.02
N HIS A 212 19.44 -4.04 -15.87
CA HIS A 212 18.85 -4.86 -16.94
C HIS A 212 17.48 -4.31 -17.34
N CYS A 213 16.59 -4.06 -16.39
CA CYS A 213 15.25 -3.51 -16.66
C CYS A 213 15.32 -2.09 -17.27
N THR A 214 16.36 -1.32 -16.99
CA THR A 214 16.56 0.02 -17.57
C THR A 214 16.99 -0.07 -19.03
N PHE A 215 17.85 -1.03 -19.39
CA PHE A 215 18.35 -1.22 -20.74
C PHE A 215 17.47 -2.12 -21.60
N ASN A 216 16.69 -3.02 -21.00
CA ASN A 216 15.84 -4.02 -21.66
C ASN A 216 14.42 -3.94 -21.05
N GLU A 217 13.75 -2.82 -21.28
CA GLU A 217 12.41 -2.57 -20.76
C GLU A 217 11.41 -3.64 -21.22
N GLY A 218 10.63 -4.20 -20.28
CA GLY A 218 9.69 -5.28 -20.54
C GLY A 218 10.32 -6.69 -20.65
N GLU A 219 11.62 -6.84 -20.41
CA GLU A 219 12.32 -8.13 -20.51
C GLU A 219 12.89 -8.62 -19.16
N LYS A 220 12.23 -8.32 -18.06
CA LYS A 220 12.66 -8.70 -16.70
C LYS A 220 12.83 -10.22 -16.53
N ASP A 221 11.94 -10.99 -17.10
CA ASP A 221 11.97 -12.48 -17.10
C ASP A 221 13.18 -13.08 -17.82
N LYS A 222 13.83 -12.30 -18.71
CA LYS A 222 15.06 -12.73 -19.40
C LYS A 222 16.33 -12.50 -18.58
N PHE A 223 16.26 -11.79 -17.44
CA PHE A 223 17.40 -11.59 -16.55
C PHE A 223 17.78 -12.89 -15.85
N GLY A 224 18.97 -13.39 -16.14
CA GLY A 224 19.48 -14.67 -15.63
C GLY A 224 20.93 -14.56 -15.19
N PHE A 225 21.23 -13.80 -14.14
CA PHE A 225 22.57 -13.57 -13.62
C PHE A 225 22.89 -14.48 -12.41
N HIS A 226 24.12 -15.02 -12.40
CA HIS A 226 24.69 -15.74 -11.27
C HIS A 226 26.17 -15.37 -11.07
N TRP A 227 26.59 -15.05 -9.86
CA TRP A 227 27.99 -14.69 -9.55
C TRP A 227 29.01 -15.74 -9.96
N ASP A 228 28.65 -17.02 -9.85
CA ASP A 228 29.49 -18.13 -10.32
C ASP A 228 29.90 -18.05 -11.80
N LEU A 229 29.06 -17.43 -12.63
CA LEU A 229 29.33 -17.29 -14.07
C LEU A 229 30.48 -16.31 -14.31
N VAL A 230 30.49 -15.19 -13.59
CA VAL A 230 31.55 -14.17 -13.71
C VAL A 230 32.91 -14.75 -13.36
N HIS A 231 32.99 -15.48 -12.22
CA HIS A 231 34.26 -16.03 -11.74
C HIS A 231 34.82 -17.19 -12.60
N LYS A 232 33.95 -17.97 -13.25
CA LYS A 232 34.35 -19.22 -13.95
C LYS A 232 34.47 -19.08 -15.47
N THR A 233 33.86 -18.03 -16.06
CA THR A 233 33.74 -17.92 -17.52
C THR A 233 34.48 -16.72 -18.11
N GLY A 234 34.93 -15.79 -17.27
CA GLY A 234 35.53 -14.52 -17.73
C GLY A 234 34.50 -13.55 -18.34
N LEU A 235 33.19 -13.82 -18.17
CA LEU A 235 32.13 -12.85 -18.47
C LEU A 235 32.14 -11.74 -17.43
N SER A 236 31.79 -10.53 -17.83
CA SER A 236 31.51 -9.44 -16.92
C SER A 236 30.03 -9.39 -16.57
N SER A 237 29.68 -8.72 -15.47
CA SER A 237 28.27 -8.46 -15.12
C SER A 237 27.52 -7.69 -16.22
N LYS A 238 28.23 -6.94 -17.05
CA LYS A 238 27.67 -6.20 -18.19
C LYS A 238 27.12 -7.07 -19.30
N ASP A 239 27.61 -8.30 -19.44
CA ASP A 239 27.13 -9.26 -20.45
C ASP A 239 25.69 -9.72 -20.18
N PHE A 240 25.20 -9.51 -18.95
CA PHE A 240 23.87 -9.91 -18.52
C PHE A 240 22.86 -8.75 -18.52
N ILE A 241 23.31 -7.52 -18.60
CA ILE A 241 22.46 -6.33 -18.53
C ILE A 241 22.45 -5.51 -19.81
N ALA A 242 23.49 -5.66 -20.66
CA ALA A 242 23.59 -4.87 -21.88
C ALA A 242 22.47 -5.20 -22.87
N PRO A 243 21.89 -4.20 -23.54
CA PRO A 243 20.97 -4.43 -24.64
C PRO A 243 21.70 -5.06 -25.83
N THR A 244 20.95 -5.55 -26.80
CA THR A 244 21.51 -6.15 -28.02
C THR A 244 22.37 -5.16 -28.82
N SER A 245 22.06 -3.88 -28.79
CA SER A 245 22.80 -2.82 -29.44
C SER A 245 22.51 -1.45 -28.86
N PHE A 246 23.46 -0.52 -28.98
CA PHE A 246 23.23 0.92 -28.89
C PHE A 246 23.42 1.56 -30.27
N ASP A 247 22.61 2.58 -30.58
CA ASP A 247 22.73 3.38 -31.80
C ASP A 247 22.64 4.88 -31.45
N PHE A 248 23.72 5.65 -31.68
CA PHE A 248 23.81 7.08 -31.39
C PHE A 248 24.07 7.90 -32.67
N ARG A 249 23.70 7.40 -33.85
CA ARG A 249 23.92 8.09 -35.12
C ARG A 249 23.00 9.31 -35.32
N ASP A 250 21.79 9.28 -34.75
CA ASP A 250 20.90 10.44 -34.73
C ASP A 250 21.36 11.42 -33.64
N SER A 251 21.39 12.72 -33.96
CA SER A 251 21.82 13.76 -33.03
C SER A 251 20.87 13.98 -31.83
N ARG A 252 19.59 13.58 -31.97
CA ARG A 252 18.50 13.90 -31.01
C ARG A 252 17.90 12.68 -30.34
N THR A 253 18.19 11.49 -30.88
CA THR A 253 17.65 10.24 -30.38
C THR A 253 18.75 9.19 -30.28
N PHE A 254 18.48 8.18 -29.47
CA PHE A 254 19.33 6.99 -29.39
C PHE A 254 18.49 5.74 -29.64
N GLY A 255 19.11 4.69 -30.19
CA GLY A 255 18.56 3.35 -30.25
C GLY A 255 19.12 2.49 -29.13
N MET A 256 18.28 1.68 -28.50
CA MET A 256 18.64 0.76 -27.43
C MET A 256 17.88 -0.55 -27.62
N GLY A 257 18.56 -1.57 -28.11
CA GLY A 257 17.90 -2.82 -28.51
C GLY A 257 16.87 -2.59 -29.60
N GLY A 258 15.61 -2.98 -29.36
CA GLY A 258 14.48 -2.75 -30.27
C GLY A 258 13.74 -1.42 -30.04
N ARG A 259 14.18 -0.58 -29.11
CA ARG A 259 13.50 0.67 -28.74
C ARG A 259 14.28 1.91 -29.16
N ILE A 260 13.59 3.03 -29.30
CA ILE A 260 14.17 4.34 -29.56
C ILE A 260 13.92 5.25 -28.35
N GLY A 261 14.90 6.08 -28.00
CA GLY A 261 14.78 6.99 -26.88
C GLY A 261 15.38 8.37 -27.14
N THR A 262 15.08 9.29 -26.25
CA THR A 262 15.69 10.64 -26.18
C THR A 262 15.88 11.05 -24.74
N VAL A 263 16.97 11.72 -24.44
CA VAL A 263 17.18 12.38 -23.16
C VAL A 263 17.19 13.89 -23.37
N SER A 264 16.48 14.56 -22.47
CA SER A 264 16.36 16.01 -22.44
C SER A 264 16.80 16.53 -21.07
N PHE A 265 17.28 17.75 -21.00
CA PHE A 265 17.51 18.42 -19.72
C PHE A 265 16.43 19.45 -19.44
N LEU A 266 16.10 19.60 -18.18
CA LEU A 266 15.14 20.60 -17.71
C LEU A 266 15.85 21.92 -17.46
N GLN A 267 15.55 22.92 -18.27
CA GLN A 267 16.00 24.28 -18.07
C GLN A 267 14.97 25.03 -17.23
N ILE A 268 15.32 25.40 -16.03
CA ILE A 268 14.48 26.16 -15.09
C ILE A 268 14.57 27.63 -15.49
N LEU A 269 13.47 28.23 -15.90
CA LEU A 269 13.36 29.65 -16.25
C LEU A 269 12.58 30.42 -15.19
N ALA A 270 11.73 29.73 -14.43
CA ALA A 270 10.92 30.30 -13.37
C ALA A 270 11.78 30.82 -12.22
N PRO A 271 11.43 31.95 -11.62
CA PRO A 271 12.04 32.41 -10.36
C PRO A 271 11.68 31.52 -9.19
N GLU A 272 10.48 30.94 -9.18
CA GLU A 272 9.98 30.03 -8.18
C GLU A 272 9.36 28.79 -8.84
N LEU A 273 9.56 27.63 -8.23
CA LEU A 273 8.98 26.35 -8.65
C LEU A 273 7.92 25.90 -7.63
N THR A 274 7.07 24.96 -8.02
CA THR A 274 6.14 24.30 -7.12
C THR A 274 6.53 22.84 -6.92
N ASP A 275 6.23 22.31 -5.76
CA ASP A 275 6.49 20.91 -5.35
C ASP A 275 5.74 19.85 -6.17
N ARG A 276 4.79 20.27 -7.01
CA ARG A 276 3.99 19.38 -7.88
C ARG A 276 4.68 19.02 -9.20
N MET A 277 5.69 19.75 -9.62
CA MET A 277 6.27 19.56 -10.96
C MET A 277 6.82 18.14 -11.18
N LEU A 278 7.58 17.61 -10.21
CA LEU A 278 8.12 16.25 -10.31
C LEU A 278 6.98 15.20 -10.32
N ALA A 279 5.95 15.39 -9.51
CA ALA A 279 4.79 14.52 -9.47
C ALA A 279 4.07 14.50 -10.83
N ASP A 280 3.82 15.66 -11.45
CA ASP A 280 3.16 15.74 -12.76
C ASP A 280 3.96 15.01 -13.85
N PHE A 281 5.30 15.04 -13.82
CA PHE A 281 6.13 14.22 -14.73
C PHE A 281 5.93 12.73 -14.50
N LEU A 282 5.88 12.30 -13.24
CA LEU A 282 5.74 10.88 -12.88
C LEU A 282 4.31 10.36 -13.02
N ASP A 283 3.32 11.27 -13.11
CA ASP A 283 1.91 10.92 -13.34
C ASP A 283 1.57 10.74 -14.83
N LEU A 284 2.55 10.95 -15.74
CA LEU A 284 2.36 10.61 -17.15
C LEU A 284 2.21 9.10 -17.33
N ASP A 285 1.17 8.69 -18.06
CA ASP A 285 0.85 7.30 -18.43
C ASP A 285 1.82 6.74 -19.48
N MET A 286 3.12 6.84 -19.24
CA MET A 286 4.14 6.43 -20.18
C MET A 286 5.46 6.11 -19.47
N GLY A 287 6.32 5.33 -20.14
CA GLY A 287 7.68 5.07 -19.68
C GLY A 287 8.50 6.34 -19.68
N ILE A 288 8.71 6.92 -18.49
CA ILE A 288 9.53 8.11 -18.29
C ILE A 288 10.55 7.85 -17.18
N GLY A 289 11.77 8.32 -17.39
CA GLY A 289 12.81 8.34 -16.37
C GLY A 289 13.21 9.77 -16.04
N VAL A 290 13.04 10.19 -14.80
CA VAL A 290 13.54 11.49 -14.31
C VAL A 290 14.76 11.23 -13.43
N ASN A 291 15.89 11.86 -13.76
CA ASN A 291 17.13 11.73 -13.01
C ASN A 291 17.62 13.09 -12.57
N ILE A 292 17.84 13.24 -11.28
CA ILE A 292 18.31 14.49 -10.67
C ILE A 292 19.68 14.23 -10.05
N HIS A 293 20.73 14.78 -10.66
CA HIS A 293 22.06 14.77 -10.09
C HIS A 293 22.27 16.02 -9.26
N ILE A 294 22.71 15.86 -8.03
CA ILE A 294 23.05 16.95 -7.13
C ILE A 294 24.44 16.75 -6.55
N LYS A 295 25.19 17.84 -6.45
CA LYS A 295 26.50 17.89 -5.80
C LYS A 295 26.59 19.16 -4.99
N SER A 296 26.88 19.05 -3.69
CA SER A 296 27.06 20.19 -2.81
C SER A 296 28.36 20.95 -3.16
N ILE A 297 28.31 22.25 -3.06
CA ILE A 297 29.50 23.14 -3.17
C ILE A 297 29.95 23.45 -1.73
N ASP A 298 31.28 23.61 -1.55
CA ASP A 298 31.80 24.11 -0.28
C ASP A 298 31.17 25.47 0.08
N GLN A 299 30.70 25.61 1.33
CA GLN A 299 29.95 26.78 1.78
C GLN A 299 30.78 28.06 1.67
N SER A 300 32.08 27.98 1.96
CA SER A 300 32.97 29.13 1.88
C SER A 300 33.26 29.56 0.41
N GLU A 301 33.31 28.58 -0.49
CA GLU A 301 33.45 28.80 -1.92
C GLU A 301 32.20 29.39 -2.53
N ALA A 302 31.01 28.88 -2.13
CA ALA A 302 29.69 29.39 -2.54
C ALA A 302 29.56 30.86 -2.14
N ILE A 303 29.79 31.20 -0.87
CA ILE A 303 29.71 32.55 -0.35
C ILE A 303 30.71 33.49 -1.09
N LYS A 304 31.94 33.03 -1.32
CA LYS A 304 32.96 33.79 -2.06
C LYS A 304 32.52 34.06 -3.50
N THR A 305 31.89 33.08 -4.13
CA THR A 305 31.42 33.21 -5.53
C THR A 305 30.28 34.21 -5.62
N VAL A 306 29.28 34.14 -4.70
CA VAL A 306 28.17 35.09 -4.65
C VAL A 306 28.66 36.50 -4.35
N LYS A 307 29.61 36.69 -3.39
CA LYS A 307 30.22 38.00 -3.09
C LYS A 307 30.94 38.59 -4.31
N ARG A 308 31.64 37.77 -5.09
CA ARG A 308 32.27 38.20 -6.33
C ARG A 308 31.24 38.67 -7.34
N LYS A 309 30.15 37.92 -7.53
CA LYS A 309 29.07 38.32 -8.42
C LYS A 309 28.39 39.61 -8.00
N ILE A 310 28.14 39.80 -6.70
CA ILE A 310 27.60 41.07 -6.17
C ILE A 310 28.54 42.24 -6.53
N THR A 311 29.85 42.06 -6.30
CA THR A 311 30.86 43.07 -6.64
C THR A 311 30.86 43.40 -8.13
N ASP A 312 30.70 42.39 -8.99
CA ASP A 312 30.66 42.61 -10.44
C ASP A 312 29.36 43.32 -10.85
N LEU A 313 28.20 42.97 -10.25
CA LEU A 313 26.92 43.69 -10.48
C LEU A 313 26.96 45.13 -9.98
N ASP A 314 27.60 45.40 -8.83
CA ASP A 314 27.75 46.75 -8.32
C ASP A 314 28.69 47.59 -9.23
N LYS A 315 29.74 47.01 -9.82
CA LYS A 315 30.56 47.67 -10.85
C LYS A 315 29.74 48.01 -12.10
N MET A 316 28.95 47.06 -12.62
CA MET A 316 28.07 47.28 -13.75
C MET A 316 27.07 48.39 -13.46
N LYS A 317 26.49 48.41 -12.26
CA LYS A 317 25.59 49.47 -11.81
C LYS A 317 26.25 50.83 -11.86
N ILE A 318 27.46 50.92 -11.32
CA ILE A 318 28.26 52.17 -11.34
C ILE A 318 28.61 52.61 -12.79
N GLU A 319 28.89 51.67 -13.68
CA GLU A 319 29.18 51.97 -15.09
C GLU A 319 27.90 52.49 -15.79
N GLU A 320 26.74 51.90 -15.57
CA GLU A 320 25.45 52.36 -16.13
C GLU A 320 25.04 53.74 -15.56
N GLN A 321 25.25 53.98 -14.29
CA GLN A 321 25.07 55.29 -13.66
C GLN A 321 25.95 56.37 -14.30
N LYS A 322 27.26 56.06 -14.53
CA LYS A 322 28.17 56.98 -15.23
C LYS A 322 27.73 57.24 -16.68
N LYS A 323 27.17 56.24 -17.38
CA LYS A 323 26.61 56.43 -18.71
C LYS A 323 25.39 57.32 -18.69
N ALA A 324 24.44 57.12 -17.76
CA ALA A 324 23.23 57.93 -17.61
C ALA A 324 23.60 59.40 -17.39
N VAL A 325 24.49 59.66 -16.45
CA VAL A 325 24.95 61.06 -16.21
C VAL A 325 25.60 61.70 -17.45
N ARG A 326 26.43 60.94 -18.17
CA ARG A 326 27.07 61.46 -19.43
C ARG A 326 26.06 61.74 -20.51
N SER A 327 24.91 61.06 -20.51
CA SER A 327 23.80 61.23 -21.45
C SER A 327 22.73 62.20 -20.98
N GLY A 328 22.96 62.90 -19.82
CA GLY A 328 22.06 63.90 -19.28
C GLY A 328 20.81 63.34 -18.58
N TYR A 329 20.83 62.06 -18.20
CA TYR A 329 19.78 61.41 -17.42
C TYR A 329 20.13 61.36 -15.94
N ASP A 330 19.09 61.19 -15.10
CA ASP A 330 19.29 61.06 -13.66
C ASP A 330 20.09 59.78 -13.29
N MET A 331 20.92 59.85 -12.26
CA MET A 331 21.72 58.71 -11.72
C MET A 331 20.87 57.56 -11.21
N ASP A 332 19.60 57.80 -10.89
CA ASP A 332 18.67 56.77 -10.39
C ASP A 332 18.07 55.92 -11.51
N ILE A 333 18.25 56.27 -12.79
CA ILE A 333 17.83 55.47 -13.93
C ILE A 333 18.82 54.33 -14.16
N ILE A 334 18.51 53.20 -13.51
CA ILE A 334 19.25 51.97 -13.65
C ILE A 334 18.40 50.96 -14.43
N PRO A 335 18.95 50.18 -15.35
CA PRO A 335 18.21 49.09 -15.96
C PRO A 335 17.58 48.18 -14.89
N SER A 336 16.27 47.96 -15.00
CA SER A 336 15.48 47.18 -14.03
C SER A 336 16.08 45.84 -13.72
N ASP A 337 16.63 45.20 -14.74
CA ASP A 337 17.28 43.88 -14.63
C ASP A 337 18.48 43.86 -13.68
N LEU A 338 19.30 44.95 -13.75
CA LEU A 338 20.49 45.07 -12.93
C LEU A 338 20.16 45.35 -11.46
N ALA A 339 19.05 46.08 -11.20
CA ALA A 339 18.58 46.33 -9.86
C ALA A 339 17.98 45.05 -9.24
N THR A 340 17.21 44.28 -10.01
CA THR A 340 16.61 43.00 -9.60
C THR A 340 17.69 41.97 -9.30
N PHE A 341 18.63 41.72 -10.23
CA PHE A 341 19.73 40.76 -10.03
C PHE A 341 20.64 41.10 -8.85
N GLY A 342 20.87 42.42 -8.60
CA GLY A 342 21.62 42.89 -7.45
C GLY A 342 20.91 42.58 -6.12
N GLY A 343 19.58 42.75 -6.09
CA GLY A 343 18.74 42.41 -4.94
C GLY A 343 18.70 40.91 -4.69
N GLU A 344 18.45 40.10 -5.70
CA GLU A 344 18.46 38.64 -5.63
C GLU A 344 19.79 38.07 -5.16
N ALA A 345 20.92 38.59 -5.65
CA ALA A 345 22.25 38.14 -5.25
C ALA A 345 22.56 38.47 -3.78
N LYS A 346 22.08 39.61 -3.26
CA LYS A 346 22.20 39.98 -1.83
C LYS A 346 21.30 39.10 -0.97
N ASN A 347 20.05 38.83 -1.36
CA ASN A 347 19.16 37.91 -0.65
C ASN A 347 19.74 36.50 -0.60
N LEU A 348 20.32 36.00 -1.73
CA LEU A 348 21.00 34.71 -1.75
C LEU A 348 22.19 34.67 -0.79
N LEU A 349 22.99 35.76 -0.71
CA LEU A 349 24.10 35.83 0.24
C LEU A 349 23.61 35.77 1.69
N GLU A 350 22.54 36.49 2.00
CA GLU A 350 21.91 36.48 3.34
C GLU A 350 21.41 35.07 3.69
N GLN A 351 20.71 34.40 2.78
CA GLN A 351 20.25 33.02 2.96
C GLN A 351 21.42 32.05 3.24
N LEU A 352 22.50 32.15 2.47
CA LEU A 352 23.69 31.31 2.67
C LEU A 352 24.46 31.62 3.97
N GLN A 353 24.35 32.84 4.54
CA GLN A 353 25.03 33.25 5.77
C GLN A 353 24.20 33.09 7.04
N SER A 354 22.88 33.28 6.96
CA SER A 354 21.97 33.37 8.11
C SER A 354 21.04 32.19 8.29
N ARG A 355 20.84 31.38 7.25
CA ARG A 355 19.96 30.21 7.29
C ARG A 355 20.78 28.94 7.06
N ASN A 356 20.25 27.79 7.45
CA ASN A 356 20.85 26.49 7.19
C ASN A 356 20.73 26.09 5.69
N GLU A 357 21.05 27.04 4.79
CA GLU A 357 21.02 26.85 3.32
C GLU A 357 22.41 26.51 2.81
N ARG A 358 22.49 25.50 1.97
CA ARG A 358 23.70 25.15 1.19
C ARG A 358 23.46 25.42 -0.29
N MET A 359 24.52 25.41 -1.07
CA MET A 359 24.45 25.55 -2.51
C MET A 359 24.77 24.22 -3.19
N PHE A 360 23.90 23.81 -4.11
CA PHE A 360 24.04 22.59 -4.90
C PHE A 360 24.15 22.92 -6.38
N LEU A 361 24.94 22.13 -7.09
CA LEU A 361 24.90 22.05 -8.55
C LEU A 361 23.95 20.93 -8.94
N ALA A 362 22.87 21.27 -9.62
CA ALA A 362 21.83 20.33 -10.02
C ALA A 362 21.78 20.17 -11.54
N THR A 363 21.65 18.93 -12.01
CA THR A 363 21.31 18.56 -13.39
C THR A 363 20.07 17.70 -13.37
N VAL A 364 19.01 18.14 -14.04
CA VAL A 364 17.74 17.39 -14.14
C VAL A 364 17.59 16.86 -15.56
N LEU A 365 17.56 15.54 -15.70
CA LEU A 365 17.43 14.83 -16.97
C LEU A 365 16.11 14.12 -17.03
N VAL A 366 15.45 14.19 -18.18
CA VAL A 366 14.21 13.47 -18.48
C VAL A 366 14.48 12.55 -19.66
N MET A 367 14.36 11.26 -19.43
CA MET A 367 14.54 10.21 -20.44
C MET A 367 13.16 9.66 -20.85
N ASN A 368 12.92 9.59 -22.14
CA ASN A 368 11.76 8.94 -22.73
C ASN A 368 12.20 7.81 -23.66
N THR A 369 11.52 6.67 -23.63
CA THR A 369 11.76 5.52 -24.50
C THR A 369 10.45 5.05 -25.10
N ALA A 370 10.45 4.63 -26.37
CA ALA A 370 9.26 4.14 -27.05
C ALA A 370 9.62 3.09 -28.12
N ASP A 371 8.61 2.36 -28.63
CA ASP A 371 8.78 1.37 -29.68
C ASP A 371 9.00 2.00 -31.07
N ASN A 372 8.56 3.25 -31.25
CA ASN A 372 8.70 3.96 -32.52
C ASN A 372 8.83 5.47 -32.30
N LYS A 373 9.31 6.17 -33.34
CA LYS A 373 9.62 7.60 -33.28
C LYS A 373 8.38 8.45 -33.03
N GLN A 374 7.22 8.11 -33.60
CA GLN A 374 5.98 8.90 -33.42
C GLN A 374 5.51 8.87 -31.97
N LYS A 375 5.51 7.69 -31.34
CA LYS A 375 5.22 7.57 -29.88
C LYS A 375 6.23 8.36 -29.06
N LEU A 376 7.52 8.26 -29.36
CA LEU A 376 8.58 9.01 -28.68
C LEU A 376 8.37 10.52 -28.75
N ASP A 377 8.03 11.04 -29.94
CA ASP A 377 7.78 12.47 -30.11
C ASP A 377 6.52 12.91 -29.33
N ASN A 378 5.46 12.10 -29.30
CA ASN A 378 4.26 12.37 -28.49
C ASN A 378 4.59 12.42 -26.99
N MET A 379 5.39 11.48 -26.51
CA MET A 379 5.85 11.44 -25.10
C MET A 379 6.70 12.67 -24.77
N PHE A 380 7.62 13.04 -25.62
CA PHE A 380 8.42 14.25 -25.45
C PHE A 380 7.55 15.50 -25.40
N PHE A 381 6.55 15.65 -26.28
CA PHE A 381 5.64 16.80 -26.29
C PHE A 381 4.78 16.85 -25.02
N ALA A 382 4.31 15.71 -24.52
CA ALA A 382 3.60 15.65 -23.25
C ALA A 382 4.48 16.12 -22.08
N ALA A 383 5.70 15.60 -21.98
CA ALA A 383 6.67 16.03 -20.97
C ALA A 383 7.04 17.53 -21.13
N GLN A 384 7.20 18.01 -22.35
CA GLN A 384 7.45 19.43 -22.62
C GLN A 384 6.29 20.32 -22.17
N GLY A 385 5.03 19.87 -22.37
CA GLY A 385 3.83 20.57 -21.90
C GLY A 385 3.82 20.76 -20.38
N ILE A 386 4.23 19.71 -19.64
CA ILE A 386 4.40 19.81 -18.17
C ILE A 386 5.47 20.83 -17.83
N ALA A 387 6.66 20.76 -18.45
CA ALA A 387 7.72 21.73 -18.19
C ALA A 387 7.23 23.18 -18.43
N GLN A 388 6.51 23.41 -19.50
CA GLN A 388 5.96 24.74 -19.85
C GLN A 388 4.93 25.23 -18.82
N LYS A 389 4.08 24.34 -18.30
CA LYS A 389 3.12 24.65 -17.21
C LYS A 389 3.82 25.28 -15.99
N TYR A 390 5.05 24.89 -15.71
CA TYR A 390 5.86 25.37 -14.59
C TYR A 390 6.94 26.40 -15.01
N ASN A 391 6.77 27.09 -16.13
CA ASN A 391 7.73 28.05 -16.67
C ASN A 391 9.17 27.47 -16.79
N CYS A 392 9.24 26.19 -17.19
CA CYS A 392 10.48 25.51 -17.51
C CYS A 392 10.54 25.14 -18.98
N ALA A 393 11.70 24.89 -19.52
CA ALA A 393 11.89 24.40 -20.86
C ALA A 393 12.57 23.04 -20.85
N LEU A 394 11.94 22.05 -21.49
CA LEU A 394 12.55 20.74 -21.70
C LEU A 394 13.29 20.76 -23.05
N LYS A 395 14.61 20.62 -23.04
CA LYS A 395 15.44 20.68 -24.25
C LYS A 395 16.18 19.37 -24.46
N ARG A 396 16.05 18.79 -25.66
CA ARG A 396 16.83 17.60 -26.04
C ARG A 396 18.32 17.92 -26.02
N LEU A 397 19.12 16.96 -25.57
CA LEU A 397 20.58 17.05 -25.54
C LEU A 397 21.16 16.65 -26.92
N ASP A 398 21.08 17.59 -27.86
CA ASP A 398 21.55 17.38 -29.24
C ASP A 398 23.04 17.05 -29.23
N PHE A 399 23.43 15.99 -29.97
CA PHE A 399 24.82 15.45 -30.09
C PHE A 399 25.41 14.88 -28.76
N GLN A 400 24.65 14.78 -27.69
CA GLN A 400 25.10 14.28 -26.39
C GLN A 400 24.22 13.13 -25.89
N GLN A 401 23.50 12.43 -26.77
CA GLN A 401 22.54 11.40 -26.37
C GLN A 401 23.20 10.20 -25.68
N GLU A 402 24.44 9.84 -26.05
CA GLU A 402 25.21 8.78 -25.38
C GLU A 402 25.50 9.18 -23.92
N GLN A 403 26.13 10.35 -23.72
CA GLN A 403 26.46 10.87 -22.39
C GLN A 403 25.19 11.07 -21.54
N ALA A 404 24.12 11.54 -22.17
CA ALA A 404 22.85 11.79 -21.54
C ALA A 404 22.16 10.49 -21.08
N LEU A 405 22.13 9.46 -21.94
CA LEU A 405 21.63 8.14 -21.58
C LEU A 405 22.42 7.56 -20.41
N MET A 406 23.75 7.58 -20.48
CA MET A 406 24.60 7.02 -19.42
C MET A 406 24.51 7.80 -18.11
N SER A 407 24.20 9.09 -18.16
CA SER A 407 23.88 9.90 -16.97
C SER A 407 22.46 9.65 -16.44
N SER A 408 21.56 9.09 -17.24
CA SER A 408 20.18 8.72 -16.81
C SER A 408 20.09 7.32 -16.20
N VAL A 409 21.16 6.55 -16.21
CA VAL A 409 21.24 5.22 -15.59
C VAL A 409 21.55 5.38 -14.09
N PRO A 410 20.93 4.61 -13.17
CA PRO A 410 21.11 4.77 -11.72
C PRO A 410 22.46 4.17 -11.22
N ILE A 411 23.56 4.71 -11.71
CA ILE A 411 24.93 4.32 -11.31
C ILE A 411 25.71 5.44 -10.60
N GLY A 412 25.13 6.64 -10.48
CA GLY A 412 25.73 7.78 -9.78
C GLY A 412 26.78 8.53 -10.62
N LEU A 413 26.70 8.46 -11.96
CA LEU A 413 27.64 9.14 -12.86
C LEU A 413 26.93 10.22 -13.67
N ASN A 414 27.33 11.46 -13.54
CA ASN A 414 26.90 12.56 -14.42
C ASN A 414 28.00 12.89 -15.43
N GLN A 415 27.71 12.79 -16.72
CA GLN A 415 28.59 13.17 -17.83
C GLN A 415 28.11 14.46 -18.51
N ILE A 416 27.05 15.10 -18.03
CA ILE A 416 26.46 16.31 -18.57
C ILE A 416 26.98 17.50 -17.79
N GLU A 417 27.61 18.44 -18.47
CA GLU A 417 28.20 19.65 -17.86
C GLU A 417 27.16 20.76 -17.57
N ILE A 418 25.92 20.61 -18.08
CA ILE A 418 24.85 21.58 -17.85
C ILE A 418 24.37 21.44 -16.40
N GLN A 419 24.71 22.42 -15.58
CA GLN A 419 24.39 22.45 -14.17
C GLN A 419 23.76 23.79 -13.79
N ARG A 420 22.80 23.77 -12.87
CA ARG A 420 22.20 24.97 -12.26
C ARG A 420 22.55 25.00 -10.78
N GLY A 421 23.00 26.18 -10.30
CA GLY A 421 23.14 26.42 -8.87
C GLY A 421 21.76 26.62 -8.24
N LEU A 422 21.47 25.85 -7.20
CA LEU A 422 20.24 25.90 -6.42
C LEU A 422 20.58 25.92 -4.93
N THR A 423 19.79 26.61 -4.12
CA THR A 423 19.88 26.53 -2.66
C THR A 423 19.25 25.22 -2.16
N THR A 424 19.41 24.91 -0.86
CA THR A 424 18.78 23.74 -0.27
C THR A 424 17.26 23.74 -0.51
N SER A 425 16.58 24.82 -0.15
CA SER A 425 15.12 24.94 -0.32
C SER A 425 14.68 24.87 -1.79
N SER A 426 15.46 25.49 -2.69
CA SER A 426 15.20 25.39 -4.15
C SER A 426 15.43 23.98 -4.71
N THR A 427 16.38 23.22 -4.13
CA THR A 427 16.62 21.82 -4.51
C THR A 427 15.55 20.91 -3.93
N ALA A 428 15.11 21.18 -2.69
CA ALA A 428 14.08 20.40 -2.00
C ALA A 428 12.70 20.51 -2.66
N ILE A 429 12.48 21.50 -3.53
CA ILE A 429 11.22 21.63 -4.26
C ILE A 429 10.96 20.44 -5.21
N PHE A 430 12.01 19.72 -5.61
CA PHE A 430 11.88 18.43 -6.29
C PHE A 430 11.54 17.34 -5.26
N VAL A 431 10.42 17.51 -4.55
CA VAL A 431 9.97 16.58 -3.53
C VAL A 431 9.83 15.17 -4.14
N PRO A 432 10.57 14.19 -3.62
CA PRO A 432 10.61 12.85 -4.23
C PRO A 432 9.36 12.02 -3.91
N PHE A 433 8.43 12.56 -3.10
CA PHE A 433 7.24 11.87 -2.64
C PHE A 433 6.03 12.31 -3.45
N THR A 434 5.29 11.34 -3.96
CA THR A 434 4.12 11.58 -4.82
C THR A 434 2.87 10.97 -4.21
N THR A 435 2.43 9.82 -4.71
CA THR A 435 1.25 9.08 -4.28
C THR A 435 1.65 7.71 -3.81
N GLN A 436 1.13 7.31 -2.65
CA GLN A 436 1.32 5.97 -2.18
C GLN A 436 0.54 4.96 -3.02
N GLU A 437 1.16 3.83 -3.27
CA GLU A 437 0.55 2.67 -3.92
C GLU A 437 0.40 1.53 -2.92
N LEU A 438 -0.70 0.81 -3.01
CA LEU A 438 -0.96 -0.39 -2.23
C LEU A 438 -1.15 -1.59 -3.15
N PHE A 439 -0.04 -2.15 -3.59
CA PHE A 439 -0.03 -3.39 -4.33
C PHE A 439 0.86 -4.41 -3.65
N GLN A 440 0.22 -5.36 -2.97
CA GLN A 440 0.92 -6.46 -2.31
C GLN A 440 0.71 -7.73 -3.13
N ALA A 441 1.77 -8.21 -3.77
CA ALA A 441 1.74 -9.53 -4.37
C ALA A 441 1.72 -10.60 -3.27
N GLY A 442 0.81 -11.57 -3.37
CA GLY A 442 0.69 -12.67 -2.41
C GLY A 442 -0.62 -13.43 -2.58
N ASP A 443 -0.62 -14.68 -2.13
CA ASP A 443 -1.73 -15.63 -2.35
C ASP A 443 -3.00 -15.27 -1.56
N GLU A 444 -2.93 -14.33 -0.59
CA GLU A 444 -4.05 -13.94 0.28
C GLU A 444 -4.41 -12.45 0.17
N ALA A 445 -3.83 -11.74 -0.78
CA ALA A 445 -4.16 -10.34 -1.03
C ALA A 445 -5.54 -10.19 -1.67
N LEU A 446 -6.35 -9.27 -1.15
CA LEU A 446 -7.71 -9.01 -1.62
C LEU A 446 -7.76 -7.68 -2.39
N TYR A 447 -8.64 -7.62 -3.39
CA TYR A 447 -8.89 -6.42 -4.19
C TYR A 447 -9.84 -5.45 -3.49
N TYR A 448 -9.48 -4.16 -3.45
CA TYR A 448 -10.26 -3.10 -2.80
C TYR A 448 -10.60 -1.90 -3.71
N GLY A 449 -10.38 -2.01 -5.00
CA GLY A 449 -10.65 -0.96 -5.98
C GLY A 449 -9.41 -0.48 -6.71
N LEU A 450 -9.54 0.65 -7.40
CA LEU A 450 -8.44 1.36 -8.05
C LEU A 450 -8.09 2.59 -7.21
N ASN A 451 -6.81 2.93 -7.14
CA ASN A 451 -6.34 4.19 -6.55
C ASN A 451 -6.89 5.35 -7.39
N ALA A 452 -7.65 6.27 -6.78
CA ALA A 452 -8.28 7.37 -7.48
C ALA A 452 -7.27 8.37 -8.10
N LEU A 453 -6.00 8.36 -7.67
CA LEU A 453 -4.95 9.25 -8.14
C LEU A 453 -4.15 8.63 -9.29
N SER A 454 -3.70 7.38 -9.12
CA SER A 454 -2.84 6.69 -10.09
C SER A 454 -3.60 5.72 -10.99
N ASN A 455 -4.87 5.44 -10.67
CA ASN A 455 -5.69 4.42 -11.31
C ASN A 455 -5.10 3.00 -11.25
N ASN A 456 -4.11 2.77 -10.39
CA ASN A 456 -3.53 1.44 -10.15
C ASN A 456 -4.42 0.62 -9.22
N MET A 457 -4.38 -0.70 -9.40
CA MET A 457 -5.15 -1.64 -8.59
C MET A 457 -4.66 -1.65 -7.14
N ILE A 458 -5.60 -1.62 -6.20
CA ILE A 458 -5.34 -1.77 -4.77
C ILE A 458 -5.53 -3.23 -4.39
N LEU A 459 -4.43 -3.90 -4.05
CA LEU A 459 -4.37 -5.27 -3.57
C LEU A 459 -3.66 -5.30 -2.23
N VAL A 460 -4.33 -5.72 -1.16
CA VAL A 460 -3.73 -5.78 0.17
C VAL A 460 -4.17 -7.00 0.95
N ASP A 461 -3.28 -7.50 1.79
CA ASP A 461 -3.53 -8.58 2.75
C ASP A 461 -3.64 -8.00 4.15
N ARG A 462 -4.85 -8.01 4.71
CA ARG A 462 -5.12 -7.49 6.06
C ARG A 462 -4.37 -8.24 7.16
N LYS A 463 -4.02 -9.51 6.95
CA LYS A 463 -3.25 -10.31 7.91
C LYS A 463 -1.83 -9.78 8.13
N LYS A 464 -1.29 -8.98 7.19
CA LYS A 464 0.02 -8.32 7.31
C LYS A 464 -0.03 -7.06 8.18
N LEU A 465 -1.21 -6.56 8.50
CA LEU A 465 -1.37 -5.42 9.40
C LEU A 465 -1.04 -5.82 10.85
N LYS A 466 -0.58 -4.84 11.61
CA LYS A 466 -0.35 -5.01 13.05
C LYS A 466 -1.66 -5.31 13.78
N ASN A 467 -2.75 -4.64 13.38
CA ASN A 467 -4.11 -4.88 13.84
C ASN A 467 -5.02 -5.11 12.61
N PRO A 468 -5.33 -6.37 12.25
CA PRO A 468 -6.11 -6.67 11.05
C PRO A 468 -7.59 -6.32 11.16
N ASN A 469 -8.03 -5.89 12.34
CA ASN A 469 -9.41 -5.45 12.59
C ASN A 469 -9.80 -4.31 11.66
N GLY A 470 -11.06 -4.24 11.26
CA GLY A 470 -11.52 -3.28 10.27
C GLY A 470 -12.85 -2.62 10.56
N LEU A 471 -13.05 -1.47 9.90
CA LEU A 471 -14.30 -0.74 9.90
C LEU A 471 -14.69 -0.39 8.46
N ILE A 472 -15.96 -0.53 8.12
CA ILE A 472 -16.57 -0.04 6.88
C ILE A 472 -17.56 1.05 7.26
N LEU A 473 -17.25 2.29 6.89
CA LEU A 473 -17.99 3.49 7.32
C LEU A 473 -18.62 4.17 6.10
N GLY A 474 -19.86 4.62 6.22
CA GLY A 474 -20.49 5.39 5.15
C GLY A 474 -21.98 5.62 5.35
N THR A 475 -22.51 6.66 4.72
CA THR A 475 -23.95 6.96 4.72
C THR A 475 -24.80 5.87 4.04
N PRO A 476 -26.11 5.83 4.26
CA PRO A 476 -27.01 4.98 3.47
C PRO A 476 -26.85 5.26 1.96
N GLY A 477 -26.83 4.21 1.14
CA GLY A 477 -26.68 4.31 -0.30
C GLY A 477 -25.24 4.59 -0.80
N SER A 478 -24.25 4.65 0.09
CA SER A 478 -22.83 4.82 -0.31
C SER A 478 -22.16 3.53 -0.80
N GLY A 479 -22.81 2.36 -0.67
CA GLY A 479 -22.27 1.07 -1.10
C GLY A 479 -21.63 0.23 0.01
N LYS A 480 -21.87 0.51 1.32
CA LYS A 480 -21.27 -0.23 2.45
C LYS A 480 -21.51 -1.75 2.37
N SER A 481 -22.79 -2.18 2.34
CA SER A 481 -23.14 -3.60 2.33
C SER A 481 -22.60 -4.28 1.06
N PHE A 482 -22.56 -3.57 -0.07
CA PHE A 482 -21.96 -4.06 -1.30
C PHE A 482 -20.45 -4.29 -1.13
N SER A 483 -19.73 -3.32 -0.58
CA SER A 483 -18.28 -3.42 -0.34
C SER A 483 -17.94 -4.56 0.64
N ALA A 484 -18.74 -4.74 1.70
CA ALA A 484 -18.60 -5.86 2.62
C ALA A 484 -18.82 -7.21 1.91
N LYS A 485 -19.88 -7.34 1.12
CA LYS A 485 -20.19 -8.55 0.34
C LYS A 485 -19.10 -8.86 -0.68
N ARG A 486 -18.52 -7.83 -1.32
CA ARG A 486 -17.37 -7.99 -2.23
C ARG A 486 -16.14 -8.51 -1.48
N GLU A 487 -15.82 -7.97 -0.31
CA GLU A 487 -14.69 -8.48 0.50
C GLU A 487 -14.95 -9.93 0.95
N ILE A 488 -16.16 -10.26 1.36
CA ILE A 488 -16.59 -11.61 1.74
C ILE A 488 -16.41 -12.59 0.56
N ALA A 489 -16.92 -12.24 -0.62
CA ALA A 489 -16.78 -13.07 -1.82
C ALA A 489 -15.30 -13.26 -2.19
N ASN A 490 -14.51 -12.18 -2.17
CA ASN A 490 -13.08 -12.21 -2.47
C ASN A 490 -12.32 -13.07 -1.46
N ALA A 491 -12.54 -12.89 -0.16
CA ALA A 491 -11.94 -13.70 0.89
C ALA A 491 -12.29 -15.19 0.75
N PHE A 492 -13.54 -15.51 0.42
CA PHE A 492 -13.98 -16.88 0.19
C PHE A 492 -13.28 -17.54 -1.00
N LEU A 493 -13.08 -16.80 -2.10
CA LEU A 493 -12.47 -17.33 -3.32
C LEU A 493 -10.95 -17.48 -3.20
N VAL A 494 -10.28 -16.57 -2.48
CA VAL A 494 -8.81 -16.44 -2.43
C VAL A 494 -8.22 -17.16 -1.23
N THR A 495 -8.86 -17.11 -0.04
CA THR A 495 -8.32 -17.67 1.21
C THR A 495 -9.03 -18.96 1.62
N GLN A 496 -8.59 -19.58 2.70
CA GLN A 496 -9.28 -20.70 3.36
C GLN A 496 -9.92 -20.28 4.70
N ASP A 497 -10.04 -18.97 4.94
CA ASP A 497 -10.59 -18.43 6.17
C ASP A 497 -12.05 -18.83 6.37
N ASP A 498 -12.48 -19.01 7.61
CA ASP A 498 -13.90 -19.07 7.95
C ASP A 498 -14.50 -17.66 7.94
N ILE A 499 -15.71 -17.55 7.49
CA ILE A 499 -16.43 -16.29 7.36
C ILE A 499 -17.75 -16.36 8.14
N ILE A 500 -17.91 -15.46 9.10
CA ILE A 500 -19.12 -15.37 9.92
C ILE A 500 -19.72 -13.98 9.77
N ILE A 501 -21.02 -13.93 9.56
CA ILE A 501 -21.74 -12.68 9.28
C ILE A 501 -22.86 -12.55 10.31
N CYS A 502 -22.94 -11.41 10.98
CA CYS A 502 -24.09 -10.98 11.78
C CYS A 502 -24.92 -10.01 10.94
N ASP A 503 -26.11 -10.44 10.54
CA ASP A 503 -26.98 -9.76 9.56
C ASP A 503 -28.32 -9.33 10.20
N PRO A 504 -28.38 -8.11 10.72
CA PRO A 504 -29.61 -7.59 11.32
C PRO A 504 -30.66 -7.09 10.30
N GLU A 505 -30.32 -7.02 9.02
CA GLU A 505 -31.21 -6.52 7.96
C GLU A 505 -31.56 -7.55 6.87
N ALA A 506 -31.04 -8.79 6.98
CA ALA A 506 -31.22 -9.90 6.03
C ALA A 506 -30.81 -9.58 4.59
N GLU A 507 -29.64 -8.93 4.44
CA GLU A 507 -29.10 -8.51 3.14
C GLU A 507 -28.11 -9.52 2.54
N TYR A 508 -27.51 -10.43 3.34
CA TYR A 508 -26.39 -11.27 2.92
C TYR A 508 -26.83 -12.65 2.40
N ALA A 509 -28.07 -13.04 2.61
CA ALA A 509 -28.59 -14.36 2.26
C ALA A 509 -28.37 -14.79 0.80
N PRO A 510 -28.54 -13.93 -0.23
CA PRO A 510 -28.30 -14.32 -1.63
C PRO A 510 -26.84 -14.73 -1.88
N LEU A 511 -25.89 -13.96 -1.37
CA LEU A 511 -24.46 -14.25 -1.52
C LEU A 511 -24.07 -15.53 -0.76
N VAL A 512 -24.52 -15.67 0.48
CA VAL A 512 -24.21 -16.83 1.34
C VAL A 512 -24.76 -18.11 0.72
N SER A 513 -26.01 -18.10 0.22
CA SER A 513 -26.62 -19.25 -0.48
C SER A 513 -25.83 -19.61 -1.73
N ARG A 514 -25.39 -18.62 -2.54
CA ARG A 514 -24.58 -18.87 -3.73
C ARG A 514 -23.24 -19.53 -3.41
N LEU A 515 -22.65 -19.22 -2.25
CA LEU A 515 -21.41 -19.80 -1.75
C LEU A 515 -21.60 -21.08 -0.92
N ASN A 516 -22.78 -21.73 -0.99
CA ASN A 516 -23.15 -22.91 -0.21
C ASN A 516 -22.93 -22.73 1.30
N GLY A 517 -23.13 -21.50 1.80
CA GLY A 517 -23.02 -21.16 3.19
C GLY A 517 -24.28 -21.54 3.98
N GLN A 518 -24.16 -21.55 5.30
CA GLN A 518 -25.26 -21.78 6.22
C GLN A 518 -25.92 -20.46 6.60
N ILE A 519 -27.23 -20.35 6.40
CA ILE A 519 -28.05 -19.24 6.91
C ILE A 519 -28.82 -19.77 8.14
N ILE A 520 -28.62 -19.11 9.27
CA ILE A 520 -29.28 -19.41 10.55
C ILE A 520 -30.22 -18.26 10.85
N ARG A 521 -31.51 -18.51 10.77
CA ARG A 521 -32.55 -17.50 11.05
C ARG A 521 -32.96 -17.56 12.49
N ILE A 522 -32.62 -16.53 13.25
CA ILE A 522 -33.02 -16.41 14.65
C ILE A 522 -34.25 -15.50 14.74
N SER A 523 -35.39 -16.09 15.01
CA SER A 523 -36.67 -15.35 15.16
C SER A 523 -37.59 -16.06 16.11
N PRO A 524 -38.62 -15.40 16.67
CA PRO A 524 -39.62 -16.04 17.52
C PRO A 524 -40.38 -17.19 16.84
N ASN A 525 -40.45 -17.19 15.51
CA ASN A 525 -41.16 -18.17 14.71
C ASN A 525 -40.24 -19.20 14.04
N SER A 526 -38.93 -19.09 14.22
CA SER A 526 -37.93 -20.01 13.66
C SER A 526 -37.79 -21.25 14.52
N HIS A 527 -37.36 -22.35 13.89
CA HIS A 527 -36.92 -23.55 14.57
C HIS A 527 -35.42 -23.66 14.70
N ASP A 528 -34.68 -22.60 14.33
CA ASP A 528 -33.21 -22.48 14.47
C ASP A 528 -32.93 -21.87 15.84
N TYR A 529 -32.28 -22.63 16.71
CA TYR A 529 -31.93 -22.19 18.06
C TYR A 529 -30.44 -22.16 18.29
N ILE A 530 -30.01 -21.15 19.04
CA ILE A 530 -28.63 -20.99 19.52
C ILE A 530 -28.67 -20.78 21.02
N ASN A 531 -27.92 -21.60 21.73
CA ASN A 531 -27.80 -21.54 23.16
C ASN A 531 -26.73 -20.51 23.58
N PRO A 532 -27.08 -19.43 24.26
CA PRO A 532 -26.12 -18.47 24.77
C PRO A 532 -25.15 -19.05 25.83
N MET A 533 -25.53 -20.23 26.40
CA MET A 533 -24.74 -20.92 27.41
C MET A 533 -23.71 -21.90 26.81
N ASP A 534 -23.63 -22.06 25.46
CA ASP A 534 -22.65 -22.96 24.85
C ASP A 534 -21.23 -22.54 25.18
N ILE A 535 -20.41 -23.50 25.58
CA ILE A 535 -19.00 -23.30 25.96
C ILE A 535 -18.11 -24.29 25.22
N ASN A 536 -16.93 -23.81 24.79
CA ASN A 536 -15.89 -24.65 24.25
C ASN A 536 -14.84 -24.92 25.32
N LEU A 537 -14.57 -26.20 25.60
CA LEU A 537 -13.57 -26.61 26.58
C LEU A 537 -12.12 -26.66 26.02
N ASN A 538 -11.97 -26.59 24.71
CA ASN A 538 -10.66 -26.60 24.04
C ASN A 538 -10.01 -25.20 23.99
N TYR A 539 -9.99 -24.52 25.13
CA TYR A 539 -9.24 -23.28 25.31
C TYR A 539 -7.74 -23.53 25.51
N SER A 540 -6.92 -22.47 25.41
CA SER A 540 -5.52 -22.54 25.73
C SER A 540 -5.32 -22.86 27.24
N GLU A 541 -4.17 -23.44 27.59
CA GLU A 541 -3.81 -23.80 28.97
C GLU A 541 -3.85 -22.60 29.96
N ASP A 542 -3.83 -21.37 29.46
CA ASP A 542 -3.73 -20.14 30.23
C ASP A 542 -5.07 -19.46 30.57
N GLU A 543 -6.20 -19.86 29.98
CA GLU A 543 -7.51 -19.18 30.17
C GLU A 543 -8.59 -20.15 30.65
N ASN A 544 -9.36 -19.73 31.65
CA ASN A 544 -10.49 -20.50 32.16
C ASN A 544 -11.76 -20.24 31.31
N PRO A 545 -12.27 -21.24 30.57
CA PRO A 545 -13.44 -21.06 29.70
C PRO A 545 -14.71 -20.60 30.45
N VAL A 546 -14.90 -21.03 31.70
CA VAL A 546 -16.06 -20.61 32.51
C VAL A 546 -15.99 -19.16 32.92
N GLN A 547 -14.78 -18.63 33.18
CA GLN A 547 -14.62 -17.22 33.51
C GLN A 547 -14.99 -16.31 32.32
N LEU A 548 -14.53 -16.65 31.13
CA LEU A 548 -14.88 -15.92 29.91
C LEU A 548 -16.38 -15.97 29.62
N LYS A 549 -17.00 -17.15 29.87
CA LYS A 549 -18.43 -17.29 29.73
C LYS A 549 -19.19 -16.50 30.80
N SER A 550 -18.65 -16.41 32.05
CA SER A 550 -19.24 -15.55 33.07
C SER A 550 -19.26 -14.08 32.66
N ASP A 551 -18.16 -13.55 32.08
CA ASP A 551 -18.08 -12.17 31.56
C ASP A 551 -19.13 -11.92 30.44
N PHE A 552 -19.33 -12.91 29.57
CA PHE A 552 -20.38 -12.85 28.55
C PHE A 552 -21.79 -12.83 29.19
N ILE A 553 -22.07 -13.73 30.14
CA ILE A 553 -23.36 -13.82 30.82
C ILE A 553 -23.66 -12.55 31.65
N LEU A 554 -22.64 -11.94 32.24
CA LEU A 554 -22.76 -10.64 32.91
C LEU A 554 -23.24 -9.57 31.89
N SER A 555 -22.64 -9.51 30.71
CA SER A 555 -23.05 -8.58 29.66
C SER A 555 -24.46 -8.86 29.14
N LEU A 556 -24.85 -10.14 29.04
CA LEU A 556 -26.19 -10.58 28.66
C LEU A 556 -27.22 -10.16 29.71
N CYS A 557 -26.94 -10.43 30.99
CA CYS A 557 -27.80 -10.04 32.09
C CYS A 557 -27.95 -8.52 32.22
N GLU A 558 -26.92 -7.77 31.94
CA GLU A 558 -26.97 -6.31 31.96
C GLU A 558 -27.90 -5.75 30.86
N LEU A 559 -27.90 -6.34 29.67
CA LEU A 559 -28.89 -5.99 28.64
C LEU A 559 -30.35 -6.29 29.02
N ILE A 560 -30.54 -7.27 29.89
CA ILE A 560 -31.89 -7.72 30.32
C ILE A 560 -32.39 -6.94 31.56
N VAL A 561 -31.51 -6.73 32.55
CA VAL A 561 -31.85 -6.25 33.89
C VAL A 561 -31.33 -4.86 34.20
N GLY A 562 -30.15 -4.49 33.66
CA GLY A 562 -29.27 -3.41 34.17
C GLY A 562 -29.80 -1.99 34.04
N GLY A 563 -30.83 -1.71 33.23
CA GLY A 563 -31.36 -0.36 33.06
C GLY A 563 -30.30 0.68 32.65
N LYS A 564 -30.44 1.95 33.11
CA LYS A 564 -29.51 3.03 32.75
C LYS A 564 -28.19 2.99 33.51
N ASN A 565 -28.12 2.35 34.65
CA ASN A 565 -26.96 2.37 35.56
C ASN A 565 -26.13 1.06 35.51
N GLY A 566 -26.51 0.12 34.65
CA GLY A 566 -25.87 -1.20 34.60
C GLY A 566 -26.20 -2.10 35.79
N LEU A 567 -25.47 -3.22 35.92
CA LEU A 567 -25.59 -4.13 37.07
C LEU A 567 -24.80 -3.62 38.27
N GLU A 568 -25.40 -3.74 39.46
CA GLU A 568 -24.71 -3.42 40.70
C GLU A 568 -23.62 -4.47 41.03
N PRO A 569 -22.59 -4.11 41.83
CA PRO A 569 -21.50 -5.05 42.17
C PRO A 569 -21.98 -6.35 42.82
N ILE A 570 -23.04 -6.29 43.64
CA ILE A 570 -23.64 -7.45 44.29
C ILE A 570 -24.31 -8.35 43.25
N GLU A 571 -25.04 -7.77 42.30
CA GLU A 571 -25.67 -8.48 41.19
C GLU A 571 -24.67 -9.23 40.32
N LYS A 572 -23.53 -8.56 39.99
CA LYS A 572 -22.42 -9.19 39.27
C LYS A 572 -21.86 -10.41 39.99
N SER A 573 -21.65 -10.29 41.33
CA SER A 573 -21.16 -11.41 42.14
C SER A 573 -22.16 -12.57 42.22
N VAL A 574 -23.46 -12.29 42.28
CA VAL A 574 -24.52 -13.31 42.31
C VAL A 574 -24.60 -14.04 40.96
N ILE A 575 -24.56 -13.32 39.83
CA ILE A 575 -24.56 -13.91 38.48
C ILE A 575 -23.32 -14.79 38.29
N ASP A 576 -22.12 -14.31 38.61
CA ASP A 576 -20.87 -15.06 38.45
C ASP A 576 -20.91 -16.39 39.26
N ARG A 577 -21.38 -16.36 40.51
CA ARG A 577 -21.55 -17.55 41.34
C ARG A 577 -22.56 -18.52 40.74
N ALA A 578 -23.69 -18.05 40.24
CA ALA A 578 -24.69 -18.86 39.58
C ALA A 578 -24.10 -19.54 38.32
N VAL A 579 -23.39 -18.79 37.49
CA VAL A 579 -22.72 -19.32 36.31
C VAL A 579 -21.75 -20.45 36.70
N ILE A 580 -20.85 -20.24 37.63
CA ILE A 580 -19.92 -21.26 38.10
C ILE A 580 -20.68 -22.55 38.55
N ASN A 581 -21.79 -22.39 39.27
CA ASN A 581 -22.56 -23.55 39.80
C ASN A 581 -23.21 -24.38 38.68
N ILE A 582 -23.85 -23.75 37.70
CA ILE A 582 -24.56 -24.44 36.62
C ILE A 582 -23.64 -25.20 35.67
N TYR A 583 -22.37 -24.75 35.52
CA TYR A 583 -21.42 -25.46 34.67
C TYR A 583 -20.71 -26.66 35.36
N ARG A 584 -20.77 -26.81 36.69
CA ARG A 584 -20.13 -27.91 37.39
C ARG A 584 -20.54 -29.30 36.87
N PRO A 585 -21.85 -29.61 36.62
CA PRO A 585 -22.23 -30.91 36.09
C PRO A 585 -21.68 -31.21 34.72
N TYR A 586 -21.62 -30.17 33.83
CA TYR A 586 -21.07 -30.27 32.50
C TYR A 586 -19.56 -30.45 32.51
N LEU A 587 -18.83 -29.71 33.34
CA LEU A 587 -17.37 -29.85 33.49
C LEU A 587 -16.93 -31.20 34.06
N ALA A 588 -17.77 -31.81 34.95
CA ALA A 588 -17.48 -33.13 35.50
C ALA A 588 -17.68 -34.24 34.43
N ASN A 589 -18.59 -34.08 33.51
CA ASN A 589 -18.86 -34.99 32.39
C ASN A 589 -19.42 -34.21 31.17
N PRO A 590 -18.54 -33.86 30.23
CA PRO A 590 -18.91 -33.03 29.08
C PRO A 590 -19.78 -33.76 28.05
N GLU A 591 -21.06 -33.89 28.34
CA GLU A 591 -22.09 -34.41 27.42
C GLU A 591 -22.98 -33.28 26.90
N PRO A 592 -23.35 -33.27 25.62
CA PRO A 592 -24.24 -32.23 25.05
C PRO A 592 -25.56 -32.07 25.79
N SER A 593 -26.06 -33.17 26.39
CA SER A 593 -27.29 -33.18 27.21
C SER A 593 -27.15 -32.45 28.54
N LYS A 594 -25.93 -32.24 29.02
CA LYS A 594 -25.63 -31.55 30.28
C LYS A 594 -25.22 -30.09 30.10
N MET A 595 -25.12 -29.62 28.83
CA MET A 595 -24.86 -28.24 28.56
C MET A 595 -25.97 -27.37 29.17
N PRO A 596 -25.64 -26.36 30.01
CA PRO A 596 -26.65 -25.47 30.58
C PRO A 596 -27.42 -24.70 29.48
N ILE A 597 -28.65 -24.31 29.81
CA ILE A 597 -29.50 -23.37 29.06
C ILE A 597 -29.90 -22.22 29.99
N LEU A 598 -30.55 -21.18 29.45
CA LEU A 598 -30.99 -20.01 30.27
C LEU A 598 -31.90 -20.41 31.44
N GLU A 599 -32.71 -21.46 31.27
CA GLU A 599 -33.56 -21.99 32.32
C GLU A 599 -32.74 -22.49 33.52
N ASP A 600 -31.60 -23.11 33.29
CA ASP A 600 -30.70 -23.55 34.36
C ASP A 600 -30.17 -22.36 35.18
N LEU A 601 -29.79 -21.28 34.51
CA LEU A 601 -29.37 -20.03 35.17
C LEU A 601 -30.54 -19.41 35.97
N TYR A 602 -31.74 -19.35 35.35
CA TYR A 602 -32.94 -18.87 36.01
C TYR A 602 -33.25 -19.64 37.28
N ASN A 603 -33.25 -20.98 37.21
CA ASN A 603 -33.55 -21.84 38.36
C ASN A 603 -32.51 -21.73 39.47
N GLU A 604 -31.21 -21.63 39.13
CA GLU A 604 -30.12 -21.41 40.08
C GLU A 604 -30.30 -20.08 40.82
N LEU A 605 -30.53 -18.96 40.06
CA LEU A 605 -30.80 -17.65 40.65
C LEU A 605 -32.03 -17.63 41.54
N LYS A 606 -33.09 -18.31 41.13
CA LYS A 606 -34.35 -18.42 41.89
C LYS A 606 -34.16 -19.21 43.20
N ALA A 607 -33.21 -20.14 43.22
CA ALA A 607 -32.89 -20.93 44.42
C ALA A 607 -32.00 -20.15 45.42
N MET A 608 -31.38 -19.08 45.02
CA MET A 608 -30.54 -18.25 45.89
C MET A 608 -31.39 -17.36 46.79
N PRO A 609 -31.01 -17.18 48.07
CA PRO A 609 -31.80 -16.39 49.03
C PRO A 609 -31.66 -14.85 48.88
N GLU A 610 -30.66 -14.38 48.13
CA GLU A 610 -30.39 -12.97 47.96
C GLU A 610 -31.47 -12.22 47.17
N PRO A 611 -31.95 -11.05 47.60
CA PRO A 611 -32.98 -10.24 46.89
C PRO A 611 -32.55 -9.90 45.47
N GLU A 612 -31.27 -9.66 45.24
CA GLU A 612 -30.65 -9.36 43.94
C GLU A 612 -30.83 -10.55 42.97
N ALA A 613 -30.60 -11.77 43.45
CA ALA A 613 -30.83 -13.00 42.69
C ALA A 613 -32.29 -13.13 42.24
N GLN A 614 -33.24 -12.84 43.15
CA GLN A 614 -34.67 -12.89 42.87
C GLN A 614 -35.07 -11.82 41.84
N ARG A 615 -34.48 -10.62 41.93
CA ARG A 615 -34.71 -9.55 40.95
C ARG A 615 -34.22 -9.94 39.54
N ILE A 616 -33.01 -10.50 39.44
CA ILE A 616 -32.46 -10.98 38.16
C ILE A 616 -33.30 -12.13 37.62
N ALA A 617 -33.66 -13.12 38.44
CA ALA A 617 -34.54 -14.22 38.03
C ALA A 617 -35.88 -13.71 37.52
N SER A 618 -36.51 -12.77 38.22
CA SER A 618 -37.78 -12.18 37.76
C SER A 618 -37.67 -11.46 36.41
N ALA A 619 -36.56 -10.82 36.11
CA ALA A 619 -36.32 -10.20 34.82
C ALA A 619 -36.04 -11.24 33.72
N LEU A 620 -35.35 -12.32 34.06
CA LEU A 620 -35.07 -13.43 33.13
C LEU A 620 -36.33 -14.24 32.81
N ASP A 621 -37.37 -14.20 33.63
CA ASP A 621 -38.59 -14.98 33.43
C ASP A 621 -39.24 -14.75 32.06
N LEU A 622 -39.20 -13.52 31.56
CA LEU A 622 -39.67 -13.16 30.20
C LEU A 622 -38.92 -13.91 29.09
N TYR A 623 -37.67 -14.20 29.32
CA TYR A 623 -36.77 -14.85 28.33
C TYR A 623 -36.70 -16.38 28.51
N VAL A 624 -37.20 -16.90 29.60
CA VAL A 624 -37.23 -18.32 29.88
C VAL A 624 -38.61 -18.89 29.71
N ASN A 625 -39.62 -18.34 30.41
CA ASN A 625 -41.00 -18.84 30.42
C ASN A 625 -41.97 -17.95 29.61
N GLY A 626 -41.52 -16.72 29.26
CA GLY A 626 -42.34 -15.75 28.56
C GLY A 626 -42.26 -15.81 27.05
N SER A 627 -42.77 -14.75 26.40
CA SER A 627 -42.84 -14.63 24.94
C SER A 627 -41.51 -14.39 24.21
N LEU A 628 -40.42 -14.16 24.97
CA LEU A 628 -39.10 -13.88 24.39
C LEU A 628 -38.11 -15.05 24.61
N ASN A 629 -38.59 -16.27 24.68
CA ASN A 629 -37.84 -17.48 25.03
C ASN A 629 -36.99 -18.08 23.89
N VAL A 630 -36.80 -17.37 22.78
CA VAL A 630 -36.05 -17.84 21.59
C VAL A 630 -34.62 -18.32 21.90
N PHE A 631 -34.02 -17.81 22.95
CA PHE A 631 -32.65 -18.19 23.40
C PHE A 631 -32.62 -19.20 24.55
N ASN A 632 -33.77 -19.70 24.96
CA ASN A 632 -33.87 -20.73 26.02
C ASN A 632 -33.98 -22.15 25.43
N HIS A 633 -33.15 -22.46 24.45
CA HIS A 633 -33.10 -23.75 23.78
C HIS A 633 -31.67 -24.22 23.57
N ARG A 634 -31.43 -25.50 23.42
CA ARG A 634 -30.15 -26.05 23.03
C ARG A 634 -29.88 -25.75 21.56
N THR A 635 -28.64 -25.50 21.19
CA THR A 635 -28.27 -25.30 19.80
C THR A 635 -28.57 -26.54 18.97
N ASN A 636 -29.35 -26.34 17.91
CA ASN A 636 -29.80 -27.39 17.00
C ASN A 636 -29.37 -27.18 15.55
N VAL A 637 -28.61 -26.14 15.29
CA VAL A 637 -28.10 -25.76 13.95
C VAL A 637 -26.64 -26.13 13.78
N ASN A 638 -26.25 -26.41 12.54
CA ASN A 638 -24.83 -26.67 12.23
C ASN A 638 -24.07 -25.35 12.06
N VAL A 639 -23.26 -25.01 13.04
CA VAL A 639 -22.41 -23.80 13.02
C VAL A 639 -21.04 -24.03 12.40
N ASN A 640 -20.74 -25.22 11.86
CA ASN A 640 -19.40 -25.60 11.39
C ASN A 640 -19.13 -25.33 9.89
N ASN A 641 -20.07 -24.74 9.15
CA ASN A 641 -19.85 -24.37 7.77
C ASN A 641 -18.75 -23.30 7.66
N ARG A 642 -18.00 -23.29 6.57
CA ARG A 642 -16.97 -22.29 6.29
C ARG A 642 -17.53 -20.86 6.21
N ILE A 643 -18.78 -20.70 5.73
CA ILE A 643 -19.48 -19.41 5.72
C ILE A 643 -20.82 -19.56 6.44
N VAL A 644 -21.00 -18.78 7.51
CA VAL A 644 -22.22 -18.80 8.34
C VAL A 644 -22.77 -17.38 8.44
N CYS A 645 -24.06 -17.23 8.14
CA CYS A 645 -24.79 -15.97 8.28
C CYS A 645 -25.87 -16.12 9.34
N TYR A 646 -25.82 -15.32 10.37
CA TYR A 646 -26.86 -15.20 11.39
C TYR A 646 -27.82 -14.09 11.00
N ASP A 647 -28.98 -14.47 10.43
CA ASP A 647 -30.08 -13.57 10.10
C ASP A 647 -30.91 -13.33 11.36
N ILE A 648 -30.80 -12.11 11.88
CA ILE A 648 -31.50 -11.67 13.10
C ILE A 648 -32.50 -10.55 12.83
N LYS A 649 -32.94 -10.37 11.58
CA LYS A 649 -33.85 -9.30 11.16
C LYS A 649 -35.20 -9.33 11.90
N GLU A 650 -35.78 -10.51 12.05
CA GLU A 650 -37.08 -10.68 12.66
C GLU A 650 -37.08 -10.62 14.19
N LEU A 651 -35.91 -10.48 14.82
CA LEU A 651 -35.83 -10.18 16.23
C LEU A 651 -36.33 -8.75 16.48
N GLY A 652 -37.31 -8.59 17.33
CA GLY A 652 -37.81 -7.29 17.77
C GLY A 652 -36.70 -6.46 18.41
N LYS A 653 -36.89 -5.14 18.54
CA LYS A 653 -35.86 -4.18 19.03
C LYS A 653 -35.14 -4.60 20.33
N GLN A 654 -35.88 -5.26 21.25
CA GLN A 654 -35.34 -5.74 22.54
C GLN A 654 -34.38 -6.93 22.35
N LEU A 655 -34.75 -7.88 21.47
CA LEU A 655 -33.98 -9.09 21.22
C LEU A 655 -32.81 -8.86 20.24
N LYS A 656 -32.89 -7.85 19.36
CA LYS A 656 -31.86 -7.63 18.33
C LYS A 656 -30.47 -7.43 18.92
N LYS A 657 -30.35 -6.56 19.94
CA LYS A 657 -29.07 -6.34 20.64
C LYS A 657 -28.57 -7.61 21.33
N LEU A 658 -29.47 -8.32 21.99
CA LEU A 658 -29.16 -9.57 22.65
C LEU A 658 -28.71 -10.63 21.62
N GLY A 659 -29.40 -10.75 20.50
CA GLY A 659 -29.01 -11.63 19.39
C GLY A 659 -27.62 -11.31 18.85
N MET A 660 -27.30 -10.04 18.62
CA MET A 660 -25.96 -9.63 18.17
C MET A 660 -24.88 -10.00 19.20
N LEU A 661 -25.13 -9.83 20.49
CA LEU A 661 -24.20 -10.21 21.55
C LEU A 661 -23.97 -11.73 21.58
N ILE A 662 -25.04 -12.51 21.42
CA ILE A 662 -24.98 -13.98 21.38
C ILE A 662 -24.21 -14.46 20.14
N VAL A 663 -24.43 -13.86 18.98
CA VAL A 663 -23.66 -14.14 17.76
C VAL A 663 -22.18 -13.85 17.99
N GLN A 664 -21.84 -12.75 18.64
CA GLN A 664 -20.46 -12.38 18.93
C GLN A 664 -19.75 -13.40 19.83
N ASP A 665 -20.45 -13.97 20.80
CA ASP A 665 -19.94 -15.07 21.64
C ASP A 665 -19.75 -16.37 20.81
N GLN A 666 -20.67 -16.70 19.91
CA GLN A 666 -20.51 -17.86 19.02
C GLN A 666 -19.31 -17.69 18.08
N VAL A 667 -19.06 -16.48 17.59
CA VAL A 667 -17.87 -16.16 16.79
C VAL A 667 -16.61 -16.36 17.61
N TRP A 668 -16.60 -15.93 18.87
CA TRP A 668 -15.48 -16.17 19.77
C TRP A 668 -15.18 -17.66 19.95
N ASN A 669 -16.20 -18.48 20.13
CA ASN A 669 -16.03 -19.93 20.18
C ASN A 669 -15.41 -20.49 18.90
N ARG A 670 -15.80 -19.95 17.71
CA ARG A 670 -15.24 -20.36 16.43
C ARG A 670 -13.78 -19.93 16.26
N VAL A 671 -13.43 -18.72 16.66
CA VAL A 671 -12.04 -18.22 16.63
C VAL A 671 -11.12 -19.10 17.49
N THR A 672 -11.60 -19.54 18.65
CA THR A 672 -10.81 -20.41 19.53
C THR A 672 -10.58 -21.79 18.94
N ILE A 673 -11.56 -22.36 18.24
CA ILE A 673 -11.41 -23.63 17.53
C ILE A 673 -10.42 -23.47 16.37
N ASN A 674 -10.60 -22.46 15.53
CA ASN A 674 -9.79 -22.24 14.35
C ASN A 674 -8.33 -21.89 14.67
N ARG A 675 -8.08 -21.29 15.83
CA ARG A 675 -6.69 -21.05 16.32
C ARG A 675 -5.90 -22.33 16.41
N ALA A 676 -6.49 -23.40 16.93
CA ALA A 676 -5.83 -24.71 17.04
C ALA A 676 -5.50 -25.31 15.66
N GLU A 677 -6.27 -24.97 14.65
CA GLU A 677 -6.10 -25.39 13.26
C GLU A 677 -5.23 -24.42 12.43
N HIS A 678 -4.71 -23.36 13.03
CA HIS A 678 -3.97 -22.27 12.35
C HIS A 678 -4.78 -21.60 11.22
N LYS A 679 -6.08 -21.54 11.37
CA LYS A 679 -7.04 -20.99 10.43
C LYS A 679 -7.56 -19.64 10.92
N ALA A 680 -7.62 -18.64 10.05
CA ALA A 680 -8.18 -17.34 10.40
C ALA A 680 -9.74 -17.37 10.34
N THR A 681 -10.36 -16.49 11.13
CA THR A 681 -11.81 -16.31 11.15
C THR A 681 -12.12 -14.84 10.86
N ARG A 682 -12.83 -14.57 9.75
CA ARG A 682 -13.34 -13.24 9.42
C ARG A 682 -14.75 -13.09 9.98
N TYR A 683 -14.98 -12.01 10.72
CA TYR A 683 -16.27 -11.73 11.33
C TYR A 683 -16.78 -10.36 10.86
N TYR A 684 -17.91 -10.35 10.17
CA TYR A 684 -18.57 -9.15 9.66
C TYR A 684 -19.81 -8.86 10.51
N VAL A 685 -19.89 -7.67 11.08
CA VAL A 685 -21.01 -7.22 11.91
C VAL A 685 -21.68 -6.04 11.24
N ASP A 686 -22.83 -6.23 10.67
CA ASP A 686 -23.59 -5.11 10.13
C ASP A 686 -24.34 -4.37 11.25
N GLU A 687 -24.60 -3.08 11.03
CA GLU A 687 -25.17 -2.15 12.03
C GLU A 687 -24.41 -2.20 13.38
N PHE A 688 -23.08 -2.28 13.33
CA PHE A 688 -22.20 -2.48 14.49
C PHE A 688 -22.44 -1.48 15.62
N HIS A 689 -22.89 -0.26 15.32
CA HIS A 689 -23.22 0.77 16.31
C HIS A 689 -24.29 0.30 17.34
N LEU A 690 -25.10 -0.69 17.02
CA LEU A 690 -26.11 -1.21 17.95
C LEU A 690 -25.49 -1.90 19.16
N LEU A 691 -24.32 -2.55 19.01
CA LEU A 691 -23.57 -3.19 20.10
C LEU A 691 -22.86 -2.18 21.00
N LEU A 692 -22.67 -0.95 20.50
CA LEU A 692 -21.83 0.06 21.16
C LEU A 692 -22.66 1.11 21.93
N LYS A 693 -23.97 0.99 21.95
CA LYS A 693 -24.85 1.94 22.65
C LYS A 693 -24.88 1.79 24.17
N GLU A 694 -24.68 0.59 24.66
CA GLU A 694 -24.66 0.27 26.08
C GLU A 694 -23.22 0.05 26.55
N GLU A 695 -22.83 0.62 27.67
CA GLU A 695 -21.44 0.65 28.17
C GLU A 695 -20.82 -0.74 28.30
N GLN A 696 -21.54 -1.68 28.91
CA GLN A 696 -21.01 -3.03 29.15
C GLN A 696 -20.90 -3.84 27.85
N THR A 697 -21.89 -3.72 26.96
CA THR A 697 -21.82 -4.40 25.67
C THR A 697 -20.69 -3.81 24.79
N ALA A 698 -20.49 -2.50 24.87
CA ALA A 698 -19.36 -1.84 24.23
C ALA A 698 -18.03 -2.32 24.81
N ALA A 699 -17.88 -2.39 26.13
CA ALA A 699 -16.68 -2.90 26.79
C ALA A 699 -16.38 -4.35 26.42
N TYR A 700 -17.40 -5.23 26.39
CA TYR A 700 -17.27 -6.61 25.93
C TYR A 700 -16.85 -6.69 24.46
N SER A 701 -17.45 -5.88 23.59
CA SER A 701 -17.08 -5.83 22.17
C SER A 701 -15.65 -5.36 21.96
N VAL A 702 -15.19 -4.34 22.71
CA VAL A 702 -13.80 -3.84 22.68
C VAL A 702 -12.82 -4.92 23.13
N GLU A 703 -13.14 -5.64 24.19
CA GLU A 703 -12.28 -6.69 24.73
C GLU A 703 -12.11 -7.83 23.70
N ILE A 704 -13.19 -8.28 23.09
CA ILE A 704 -13.15 -9.29 22.02
C ILE A 704 -12.37 -8.75 20.82
N TRP A 705 -12.56 -7.49 20.42
CA TRP A 705 -11.82 -6.86 19.33
C TRP A 705 -10.31 -6.89 19.55
N LYS A 706 -9.84 -6.63 20.77
CA LYS A 706 -8.45 -6.74 21.16
C LYS A 706 -7.92 -8.18 21.16
N ARG A 707 -8.75 -9.14 21.60
CA ARG A 707 -8.38 -10.56 21.68
C ARG A 707 -8.32 -11.20 20.30
N PHE A 708 -9.24 -10.88 19.39
CA PHE A 708 -9.28 -11.44 18.03
C PHE A 708 -7.93 -11.34 17.32
N ARG A 709 -7.24 -10.20 17.44
CA ARG A 709 -5.91 -10.02 16.88
C ARG A 709 -4.90 -11.11 17.27
N LYS A 710 -4.90 -11.53 18.54
CA LYS A 710 -3.96 -12.53 19.05
C LYS A 710 -4.34 -13.96 18.64
N TRP A 711 -5.60 -14.17 18.27
CA TRP A 711 -6.19 -15.49 18.06
C TRP A 711 -6.53 -15.77 16.59
N GLY A 712 -6.12 -14.90 15.65
CA GLY A 712 -6.37 -15.07 14.22
C GLY A 712 -7.78 -14.66 13.78
N GLY A 713 -8.52 -13.93 14.63
CA GLY A 713 -9.78 -13.30 14.26
C GLY A 713 -9.57 -11.98 13.52
N ILE A 714 -10.39 -11.71 12.51
CA ILE A 714 -10.37 -10.50 11.70
C ILE A 714 -11.77 -9.89 11.71
N PRO A 715 -12.15 -9.17 12.77
CA PRO A 715 -13.48 -8.55 12.85
C PRO A 715 -13.55 -7.32 11.95
N THR A 716 -14.74 -7.08 11.40
CA THR A 716 -15.08 -5.93 10.56
C THR A 716 -16.43 -5.38 10.97
N GLY A 717 -16.44 -4.19 11.58
CA GLY A 717 -17.66 -3.47 11.93
C GLY A 717 -18.15 -2.62 10.78
N ILE A 718 -19.43 -2.76 10.40
CA ILE A 718 -20.06 -2.02 9.33
C ILE A 718 -21.08 -1.07 9.95
N THR A 719 -21.01 0.21 9.66
CA THR A 719 -21.94 1.18 10.25
C THR A 719 -22.12 2.43 9.40
N GLN A 720 -23.31 3.01 9.52
CA GLN A 720 -23.67 4.28 8.91
C GLN A 720 -23.59 5.47 9.87
N ASN A 721 -23.56 5.22 11.17
CA ASN A 721 -23.64 6.26 12.19
C ASN A 721 -22.33 6.38 12.97
N VAL A 722 -21.43 7.19 12.44
CA VAL A 722 -20.12 7.42 13.05
C VAL A 722 -20.23 8.28 14.32
N LYS A 723 -21.19 9.20 14.38
CA LYS A 723 -21.38 10.07 15.56
C LYS A 723 -21.75 9.26 16.80
N ASP A 724 -22.59 8.25 16.65
CA ASP A 724 -22.92 7.33 17.75
C ASP A 724 -21.72 6.47 18.15
N LEU A 725 -20.85 6.13 17.18
CA LEU A 725 -19.59 5.45 17.46
C LEU A 725 -18.63 6.27 18.33
N LEU A 726 -18.50 7.55 18.11
CA LEU A 726 -17.51 8.42 18.75
C LEU A 726 -18.02 9.06 20.06
N SER A 727 -19.16 8.60 20.56
CA SER A 727 -19.77 9.16 21.78
C SER A 727 -19.23 8.56 23.08
N SER A 728 -18.47 7.46 23.05
CA SER A 728 -17.89 6.82 24.23
C SER A 728 -16.38 6.57 24.08
N ARG A 729 -15.67 6.55 25.19
CA ARG A 729 -14.22 6.29 25.27
C ARG A 729 -13.85 4.87 24.83
N GLU A 730 -14.76 3.91 25.03
CA GLU A 730 -14.57 2.52 24.63
C GLU A 730 -14.44 2.41 23.10
N ILE A 731 -15.09 3.30 22.37
CA ILE A 731 -15.12 3.29 20.91
C ILE A 731 -13.86 3.88 20.30
N GLU A 732 -13.22 4.84 20.96
CA GLU A 732 -11.88 5.31 20.58
C GLU A 732 -10.91 4.11 20.51
N ASN A 733 -11.03 3.20 21.48
CA ASN A 733 -10.24 1.96 21.50
C ASN A 733 -10.47 1.06 20.27
N ILE A 734 -11.67 1.03 19.68
CA ILE A 734 -11.95 0.24 18.48
C ILE A 734 -11.24 0.84 17.26
N PHE A 735 -11.28 2.17 17.12
CA PHE A 735 -10.53 2.87 16.07
C PHE A 735 -9.01 2.66 16.21
N GLU A 736 -8.46 2.82 17.41
CA GLU A 736 -7.03 2.61 17.69
C GLU A 736 -6.57 1.16 17.45
N ASN A 737 -7.48 0.20 17.55
CA ASN A 737 -7.22 -1.23 17.31
C ASN A 737 -7.70 -1.69 15.93
N SER A 738 -7.94 -0.79 14.99
CA SER A 738 -8.36 -1.10 13.62
C SER A 738 -7.44 -0.38 12.63
N ASP A 739 -6.46 -1.11 12.10
CA ASP A 739 -5.54 -0.58 11.10
C ASP A 739 -6.14 -0.59 9.68
N PHE A 740 -7.35 -1.14 9.52
CA PHE A 740 -8.07 -1.18 8.25
C PHE A 740 -9.39 -0.39 8.37
N ILE A 741 -9.52 0.72 7.61
CA ILE A 741 -10.78 1.47 7.55
C ILE A 741 -11.13 1.73 6.08
N TYR A 742 -12.29 1.24 5.68
CA TYR A 742 -12.86 1.47 4.35
C TYR A 742 -13.96 2.53 4.48
N MET A 743 -13.61 3.78 4.17
CA MET A 743 -14.46 4.94 4.40
C MET A 743 -15.08 5.41 3.09
N LEU A 744 -16.37 5.24 2.96
CA LEU A 744 -17.19 5.74 1.87
C LEU A 744 -17.75 7.15 2.19
N ASN A 745 -18.70 7.65 1.40
CA ASN A 745 -19.30 8.97 1.60
C ASN A 745 -19.82 9.16 3.03
N GLN A 746 -19.57 10.34 3.61
CA GLN A 746 -19.91 10.68 4.99
C GLN A 746 -20.92 11.83 5.08
N ALA A 747 -21.78 11.82 6.10
CA ALA A 747 -22.70 12.91 6.40
C ALA A 747 -21.96 14.18 6.85
N GLY A 748 -22.53 15.35 6.59
CA GLY A 748 -21.89 16.65 6.88
C GLY A 748 -21.43 16.85 8.31
N GLY A 749 -22.22 16.35 9.29
CA GLY A 749 -21.89 16.45 10.72
C GLY A 749 -20.77 15.53 11.19
N ASP A 750 -20.60 14.39 10.52
CA ASP A 750 -19.62 13.36 10.94
C ASP A 750 -18.22 13.64 10.37
N ARG A 751 -18.12 14.40 9.28
CA ARG A 751 -16.87 14.69 8.56
C ARG A 751 -15.81 15.37 9.44
N GLN A 752 -16.20 16.39 10.19
CA GLN A 752 -15.27 17.14 11.03
C GLN A 752 -14.76 16.30 12.21
N ILE A 753 -15.65 15.48 12.78
CA ILE A 753 -15.31 14.57 13.87
C ILE A 753 -14.32 13.52 13.39
N LEU A 754 -14.61 12.88 12.23
CA LEU A 754 -13.73 11.90 11.59
C LEU A 754 -12.39 12.53 11.19
N ALA A 755 -12.40 13.72 10.61
CA ALA A 755 -11.17 14.40 10.20
C ALA A 755 -10.24 14.64 11.39
N LYS A 756 -10.81 14.99 12.55
CA LYS A 756 -10.05 15.19 13.79
C LYS A 756 -9.55 13.86 14.37
N GLN A 757 -10.42 12.85 14.47
CA GLN A 757 -10.10 11.57 15.11
C GLN A 757 -9.09 10.75 14.30
N LEU A 758 -9.24 10.72 12.98
CA LEU A 758 -8.38 9.95 12.06
C LEU A 758 -7.26 10.78 11.43
N ASN A 759 -7.12 12.02 11.87
CA ASN A 759 -6.07 12.93 11.39
C ASN A 759 -6.09 13.14 9.85
N ILE A 760 -7.32 13.23 9.27
CA ILE A 760 -7.52 13.34 7.82
C ILE A 760 -7.31 14.78 7.37
N SER A 761 -6.56 14.99 6.30
CA SER A 761 -6.37 16.31 5.68
C SER A 761 -7.64 16.82 4.98
N PRO A 762 -7.81 18.14 4.76
CA PRO A 762 -8.90 18.68 3.96
C PRO A 762 -8.96 18.11 2.53
N HIS A 763 -7.81 17.80 1.94
CA HIS A 763 -7.72 17.17 0.62
C HIS A 763 -8.23 15.72 0.65
N GLN A 764 -7.83 14.94 1.64
CA GLN A 764 -8.35 13.58 1.83
C GLN A 764 -9.86 13.61 2.12
N LEU A 765 -10.31 14.55 2.95
CA LEU A 765 -11.72 14.69 3.31
C LEU A 765 -12.62 14.91 2.08
N SER A 766 -12.13 15.54 1.00
CA SER A 766 -12.88 15.77 -0.22
C SER A 766 -13.32 14.46 -0.88
N TYR A 767 -12.56 13.38 -0.76
CA TYR A 767 -12.88 12.05 -1.31
C TYR A 767 -14.01 11.31 -0.57
N VAL A 768 -14.44 11.80 0.59
CA VAL A 768 -15.57 11.24 1.35
C VAL A 768 -16.70 12.24 1.56
N THR A 769 -16.61 13.42 0.94
CA THR A 769 -17.65 14.46 1.10
C THR A 769 -18.59 14.61 -0.08
N GLN A 770 -18.14 14.31 -1.26
CA GLN A 770 -18.90 14.41 -2.52
C GLN A 770 -18.64 13.18 -3.40
N SER A 771 -18.27 12.09 -2.77
CA SER A 771 -17.97 10.84 -3.45
C SER A 771 -19.25 10.16 -3.94
N GLY A 772 -19.13 9.51 -5.09
CA GLY A 772 -20.14 8.62 -5.64
C GLY A 772 -20.21 7.29 -4.86
N GLU A 773 -21.11 6.43 -5.31
CA GLU A 773 -21.21 5.04 -4.81
C GLU A 773 -19.90 4.29 -5.14
N GLY A 774 -19.32 3.63 -4.13
CA GLY A 774 -18.06 2.89 -4.28
C GLY A 774 -16.80 3.75 -4.34
N GLU A 775 -16.88 5.02 -3.97
CA GLU A 775 -15.74 5.93 -3.90
C GLU A 775 -15.46 6.36 -2.45
N GLY A 776 -14.19 6.51 -2.09
CA GLY A 776 -13.86 6.87 -0.71
C GLY A 776 -12.37 6.88 -0.39
N LEU A 777 -12.05 6.64 0.89
CA LEU A 777 -10.70 6.52 1.43
C LEU A 777 -10.47 5.15 2.05
N LEU A 778 -9.37 4.51 1.70
CA LEU A 778 -8.89 3.29 2.32
C LEU A 778 -7.71 3.61 3.25
N PHE A 779 -7.84 3.20 4.51
CA PHE A 779 -6.76 3.20 5.49
C PHE A 779 -6.20 1.78 5.59
N TYR A 780 -4.90 1.67 5.46
CA TYR A 780 -4.17 0.43 5.63
C TYR A 780 -2.91 0.70 6.47
N GLY A 781 -3.02 0.52 7.77
CA GLY A 781 -2.02 1.00 8.73
C GLY A 781 -1.89 2.52 8.65
N ASN A 782 -0.69 3.00 8.38
CA ASN A 782 -0.41 4.44 8.25
C ASN A 782 -0.67 5.00 6.84
N VAL A 783 -1.07 4.14 5.90
CA VAL A 783 -1.30 4.52 4.50
C VAL A 783 -2.76 4.90 4.31
N ILE A 784 -3.02 6.08 3.73
CA ILE A 784 -4.37 6.55 3.40
C ILE A 784 -4.44 6.81 1.90
N ILE A 785 -5.26 6.05 1.18
CA ILE A 785 -5.38 6.14 -0.28
C ILE A 785 -6.83 6.39 -0.67
N PRO A 786 -7.10 7.37 -1.56
CA PRO A 786 -8.41 7.49 -2.16
C PRO A 786 -8.63 6.35 -3.17
N PHE A 787 -9.80 5.76 -3.15
CA PHE A 787 -10.13 4.64 -4.03
C PHE A 787 -11.43 4.87 -4.82
N VAL A 788 -11.51 4.17 -5.95
CA VAL A 788 -12.70 4.03 -6.78
C VAL A 788 -12.93 2.54 -7.03
N ASP A 789 -14.06 2.03 -6.57
CA ASP A 789 -14.48 0.63 -6.75
C ASP A 789 -15.80 0.59 -7.52
N ARG A 790 -15.71 0.59 -8.84
CA ARG A 790 -16.85 0.45 -9.74
C ARG A 790 -16.92 -0.97 -10.25
N PHE A 791 -17.61 -1.82 -9.49
CA PHE A 791 -17.81 -3.21 -9.86
C PHE A 791 -18.73 -3.31 -11.09
N PRO A 792 -18.38 -4.09 -12.13
CA PRO A 792 -19.22 -4.23 -13.33
C PRO A 792 -20.59 -4.83 -13.03
N LYS A 793 -21.65 -4.20 -13.53
CA LYS A 793 -23.05 -4.63 -13.26
C LYS A 793 -23.51 -5.82 -14.10
N ASP A 794 -22.77 -6.15 -15.15
CA ASP A 794 -23.04 -7.27 -16.08
C ASP A 794 -22.57 -8.62 -15.56
N LEU A 795 -21.89 -8.66 -14.41
CA LEU A 795 -21.42 -9.89 -13.80
C LEU A 795 -22.52 -10.54 -12.94
N LYS A 796 -22.61 -11.86 -12.99
CA LYS A 796 -23.55 -12.63 -12.14
C LYS A 796 -23.27 -12.38 -10.65
N LEU A 797 -21.99 -12.29 -10.27
CA LEU A 797 -21.59 -12.01 -8.91
C LEU A 797 -22.16 -10.66 -8.41
N TYR A 798 -22.32 -9.65 -9.30
CA TYR A 798 -22.95 -8.38 -8.95
C TYR A 798 -24.40 -8.58 -8.43
N SER A 799 -25.19 -9.42 -9.07
CA SER A 799 -26.61 -9.67 -8.70
C SER A 799 -26.77 -10.28 -7.30
N TYR A 800 -25.78 -11.07 -6.85
CA TYR A 800 -25.77 -11.64 -5.49
C TYR A 800 -25.28 -10.65 -4.42
N MET A 801 -24.59 -9.58 -4.82
CA MET A 801 -24.05 -8.57 -3.91
C MET A 801 -24.91 -7.31 -3.81
N THR A 802 -25.66 -6.95 -4.85
CA THR A 802 -26.50 -5.74 -4.84
C THR A 802 -27.62 -5.86 -3.80
N THR A 803 -27.97 -4.73 -3.18
CA THR A 803 -29.15 -4.60 -2.29
C THR A 803 -30.32 -3.87 -2.94
N LYS A 804 -30.14 -3.42 -4.20
CA LYS A 804 -31.16 -2.69 -4.94
C LYS A 804 -32.12 -3.67 -5.60
N PRO A 805 -33.43 -3.69 -5.23
CA PRO A 805 -34.38 -4.65 -5.76
C PRO A 805 -34.52 -4.65 -7.30
N GLU A 806 -34.33 -3.48 -7.92
CA GLU A 806 -34.38 -3.28 -9.36
C GLU A 806 -33.18 -3.87 -10.12
N GLU A 807 -32.06 -4.11 -9.42
CA GLU A 807 -30.82 -4.65 -10.00
C GLU A 807 -30.66 -6.16 -9.74
N ILE A 808 -31.54 -6.75 -8.91
CA ILE A 808 -31.53 -8.19 -8.66
C ILE A 808 -32.08 -8.87 -9.91
N GLN A 809 -31.25 -9.53 -10.68
CA GLN A 809 -31.71 -10.37 -11.78
C GLN A 809 -32.54 -11.50 -11.16
N LYS A 810 -33.80 -11.61 -11.59
CA LYS A 810 -34.58 -12.81 -11.31
C LYS A 810 -33.92 -13.94 -12.11
N ASP A 811 -33.35 -14.91 -11.41
CA ASP A 811 -32.95 -16.16 -12.04
C ASP A 811 -34.23 -16.77 -12.69
N GLU A 812 -34.31 -16.71 -14.04
CA GLU A 812 -35.27 -17.49 -14.83
C GLU A 812 -34.81 -18.94 -14.94
#